data_6b54958e4e16ae03e5f072d45dfaf39b
#
_entry.id   6b54958e4e16ae03e5f072d45dfaf39b
#
_cell.length_a   1.000
_cell.length_b   1.000
_cell.length_c   1.000
_cell.angle_alpha   90.00
_cell.angle_beta   90.00
_cell.angle_gamma   90.00
#
_symmetry.space_group_name_H-M   'P 1'
#
loop_
_entity.id
_entity.type
_entity.pdbx_description
1 polymer ?
#
loop_
_entity_poly.entity_id
_entity_poly.type
_entity_poly.pdbx_seq_one_letter_code
_entity_poly.pdbx_strand_id
1 'polypeptide(L)'
;MQINEILEDTKVTIVCITYNHEEIIRDALDSFLSQKTNFQYQIFVGEDNGPDGTAEVVKEYAEKYPDKIVAFLREENMGAQHNLIDLCSRAKSPYIAFCEGDDYWVDDYKLQKQYDYMEENEEVNVCFAREEISAPEDWFLRSYFKEDADGRLVYPECDPLCPKTEETQVTIFENKDFINMFMAQTSSLFYRWNYDIEIPDWYYEGVIGDISLFLMQLGDKKAAMLPDVVSVYRRSDVGVYMSSNMDEHFLKTRLEWVRIMRGMLAFYEDHEITDFPRQRMIDRIRLEITNYVKTLVHNNQIERLSELTEQYPEQCLDMFGLYTEYYFTNRRMINIYSWKGKLLLTTNRYFMHAIKPFVRLSARVHSRVKSIYYHIKNFLVYMMKFWGYWGYSLLPKKKNLWVFSGFKKDSYIDNTKYLFDHIVQNHPEIEAVWLTKSNDVFEELKEKEYPVYKMGSFKGICKMARAEIAVTDHFIMSDYSQIYGFNHRTKVVQLWHGVGFKSMGDGVEVSNTTVPGVVYSTDILAGPEDPLPVRFWKKIKYFFLAPVRELFEQYFMLVCPGQERIDMIGRKWNMDEKCFFMAGHPRNIKIYDQMGTETKSNKILYAPTYRFHYQKEKELIENCINAFGMIQDFMEEIDGQFVMRLHPHTWRNYENRILVAMQEYDRILLDTEKDIYDTILEYSYVISDYSSIALDCSLFGIPAVFLCEDYEWFVKNEAGFGVDFLNMTPGPKAYSWEEALDEIRNYIEDPGYMLAEREEILNYYFDQTANSREDSENIVAEIKRRSDI
;
A
#
# COMPACT_ATOMS: atom_id res chain seq x y z
N MET A 1 38.89 -13.84 -28.82
CA MET A 1 40.39 -13.64 -28.80
C MET A 1 40.80 -13.19 -27.41
N GLN A 2 41.88 -13.81 -26.81
CA GLN A 2 42.42 -13.33 -25.52
C GLN A 2 43.68 -12.51 -25.76
N ILE A 3 43.81 -11.38 -25.05
CA ILE A 3 44.97 -10.49 -25.06
C ILE A 3 45.55 -10.51 -23.64
N ASN A 4 46.86 -10.74 -23.53
CA ASN A 4 47.64 -10.82 -22.31
C ASN A 4 47.46 -12.16 -21.51
N GLU A 5 48.36 -12.39 -20.58
CA GLU A 5 48.46 -13.65 -19.80
C GLU A 5 47.80 -13.51 -18.43
N ILE A 6 47.23 -14.62 -17.95
CA ILE A 6 46.68 -14.76 -16.59
C ILE A 6 47.82 -15.07 -15.63
N LEU A 7 48.02 -14.23 -14.62
CA LEU A 7 49.09 -14.36 -13.63
C LEU A 7 48.65 -15.27 -12.47
N GLU A 8 49.54 -16.19 -12.05
CA GLU A 8 49.19 -17.18 -11.02
C GLU A 8 49.12 -16.62 -9.59
N ASP A 9 49.88 -15.55 -9.30
CA ASP A 9 49.97 -14.96 -7.96
C ASP A 9 48.90 -13.89 -7.67
N THR A 10 47.87 -13.78 -8.50
CA THR A 10 46.77 -12.80 -8.37
C THR A 10 45.91 -13.11 -7.15
N LYS A 11 45.73 -12.14 -6.26
CA LYS A 11 44.83 -12.26 -5.08
C LYS A 11 43.40 -11.91 -5.39
N VAL A 12 43.16 -10.91 -6.24
CA VAL A 12 41.85 -10.45 -6.63
C VAL A 12 41.76 -10.32 -8.15
N THR A 13 40.73 -10.91 -8.76
CA THR A 13 40.40 -10.66 -10.16
C THR A 13 39.18 -9.72 -10.23
N ILE A 14 39.35 -8.58 -10.90
CA ILE A 14 38.19 -7.72 -11.27
C ILE A 14 37.60 -8.32 -12.53
N VAL A 15 36.31 -8.64 -12.52
CA VAL A 15 35.57 -9.16 -13.66
C VAL A 15 34.66 -8.06 -14.17
N CYS A 16 34.90 -7.64 -15.43
CA CYS A 16 34.15 -6.60 -16.13
C CYS A 16 33.60 -7.15 -17.43
N ILE A 17 32.28 -7.23 -17.55
CA ILE A 17 31.61 -7.49 -18.83
C ILE A 17 31.20 -6.20 -19.48
N THR A 18 31.28 -6.12 -20.80
CA THR A 18 30.93 -4.91 -21.56
C THR A 18 30.35 -5.23 -22.94
N TYR A 19 29.41 -4.40 -23.38
CA TYR A 19 28.76 -4.49 -24.69
C TYR A 19 28.17 -3.14 -25.06
N ASN A 20 28.62 -2.54 -26.16
CA ASN A 20 28.11 -1.24 -26.65
C ASN A 20 28.32 -0.08 -25.66
N HIS A 21 29.54 0.04 -25.08
CA HIS A 21 29.93 1.00 -24.08
C HIS A 21 31.12 1.90 -24.49
N GLU A 22 31.32 2.14 -25.80
CA GLU A 22 32.45 2.89 -26.34
C GLU A 22 32.72 4.21 -25.62
N GLU A 23 31.66 4.98 -25.32
CA GLU A 23 31.75 6.30 -24.71
C GLU A 23 32.09 6.29 -23.21
N ILE A 24 31.78 5.20 -22.50
CA ILE A 24 31.79 5.16 -21.03
C ILE A 24 32.73 4.11 -20.41
N ILE A 25 33.15 3.10 -21.16
CA ILE A 25 34.03 2.02 -20.64
C ILE A 25 35.38 2.53 -20.11
N ARG A 26 35.87 3.70 -20.59
CA ARG A 26 37.13 4.31 -20.12
C ARG A 26 37.05 4.68 -18.64
N ASP A 27 35.92 5.16 -18.16
CA ASP A 27 35.74 5.52 -16.74
C ASP A 27 35.87 4.26 -15.86
N ALA A 28 35.29 3.14 -16.29
CA ALA A 28 35.40 1.86 -15.59
C ALA A 28 36.85 1.40 -15.50
N LEU A 29 37.54 1.31 -16.66
CA LEU A 29 38.92 0.85 -16.74
C LEU A 29 39.89 1.74 -15.96
N ASP A 30 39.75 3.06 -16.04
CA ASP A 30 40.58 4.02 -15.29
C ASP A 30 40.35 3.87 -13.78
N SER A 31 39.10 3.66 -13.34
CA SER A 31 38.74 3.43 -11.93
C SER A 31 39.36 2.14 -11.36
N PHE A 32 39.42 1.08 -12.17
CA PHE A 32 40.07 -0.18 -11.76
C PHE A 32 41.58 -0.04 -11.69
N LEU A 33 42.17 0.71 -12.60
CA LEU A 33 43.63 0.99 -12.64
C LEU A 33 44.07 1.94 -11.51
N SER A 34 43.16 2.77 -10.97
CA SER A 34 43.46 3.67 -9.85
C SER A 34 43.54 2.96 -8.50
N GLN A 35 43.15 1.70 -8.41
CA GLN A 35 43.07 0.96 -7.15
C GLN A 35 44.46 0.79 -6.47
N LYS A 36 44.51 1.15 -5.21
CA LYS A 36 45.70 1.09 -4.33
C LYS A 36 45.61 -0.11 -3.41
N THR A 37 46.41 -1.13 -3.67
CA THR A 37 46.42 -2.40 -2.92
C THR A 37 47.84 -2.78 -2.50
N ASN A 38 47.94 -3.51 -1.40
CA ASN A 38 49.17 -4.15 -0.97
C ASN A 38 49.36 -5.58 -1.55
N PHE A 39 48.46 -5.99 -2.44
CA PHE A 39 48.45 -7.26 -3.13
C PHE A 39 48.35 -7.09 -4.66
N GLN A 40 48.61 -8.18 -5.40
CA GLN A 40 48.47 -8.18 -6.86
C GLN A 40 47.03 -8.47 -7.26
N TYR A 41 46.49 -7.70 -8.21
CA TYR A 41 45.17 -7.90 -8.85
C TYR A 41 45.29 -7.81 -10.37
N GLN A 42 44.40 -8.49 -11.07
CA GLN A 42 44.21 -8.37 -12.52
C GLN A 42 42.75 -7.97 -12.86
N ILE A 43 42.57 -7.38 -14.03
CA ILE A 43 41.29 -6.90 -14.57
C ILE A 43 40.96 -7.79 -15.79
N PHE A 44 39.92 -8.60 -15.72
CA PHE A 44 39.43 -9.40 -16.81
C PHE A 44 38.28 -8.65 -17.47
N VAL A 45 38.43 -8.28 -18.74
CA VAL A 45 37.43 -7.56 -19.51
C VAL A 45 36.88 -8.45 -20.62
N GLY A 46 35.60 -8.84 -20.53
CA GLY A 46 34.88 -9.60 -21.57
C GLY A 46 34.04 -8.66 -22.42
N GLU A 47 34.54 -8.36 -23.62
CA GLU A 47 33.79 -7.60 -24.60
C GLU A 47 32.97 -8.58 -25.46
N ASP A 48 31.64 -8.39 -25.51
CA ASP A 48 30.67 -9.36 -26.02
C ASP A 48 30.24 -9.09 -27.46
N ASN A 49 31.22 -8.73 -28.34
CA ASN A 49 31.00 -8.44 -29.75
C ASN A 49 30.00 -7.32 -29.99
N GLY A 50 30.22 -6.15 -29.34
CA GLY A 50 29.40 -4.95 -29.52
C GLY A 50 29.53 -4.36 -30.93
N PRO A 51 28.49 -3.66 -31.41
CA PRO A 51 28.52 -3.05 -32.75
C PRO A 51 29.28 -1.73 -32.84
N ASP A 52 29.77 -1.21 -31.71
CA ASP A 52 30.49 0.08 -31.57
C ASP A 52 32.00 -0.11 -31.41
N GLY A 53 32.71 0.96 -31.06
CA GLY A 53 34.16 0.94 -30.84
C GLY A 53 34.61 0.40 -29.47
N THR A 54 33.76 -0.26 -28.68
CA THR A 54 34.11 -0.79 -27.35
C THR A 54 35.29 -1.76 -27.40
N ALA A 55 35.32 -2.66 -28.39
CA ALA A 55 36.38 -3.64 -28.56
C ALA A 55 37.75 -2.99 -28.78
N GLU A 56 37.78 -1.91 -29.58
CA GLU A 56 38.99 -1.13 -29.85
C GLU A 56 39.53 -0.45 -28.60
N VAL A 57 38.65 0.12 -27.77
CA VAL A 57 39.02 0.74 -26.49
C VAL A 57 39.60 -0.29 -25.54
N VAL A 58 38.93 -1.45 -25.37
CA VAL A 58 39.39 -2.54 -24.48
C VAL A 58 40.75 -3.05 -24.94
N LYS A 59 40.96 -3.18 -26.25
CA LYS A 59 42.26 -3.60 -26.83
C LYS A 59 43.34 -2.58 -26.56
N GLU A 60 43.10 -1.27 -26.76
CA GLU A 60 44.02 -0.18 -26.44
C GLU A 60 44.51 -0.26 -25.00
N TYR A 61 43.58 -0.43 -24.05
CA TYR A 61 43.92 -0.53 -22.64
C TYR A 61 44.68 -1.80 -22.29
N ALA A 62 44.35 -2.97 -22.86
CA ALA A 62 45.08 -4.19 -22.67
C ALA A 62 46.50 -4.13 -23.20
N GLU A 63 46.72 -3.52 -24.36
CA GLU A 63 48.05 -3.28 -24.91
C GLU A 63 48.89 -2.29 -24.07
N LYS A 64 48.27 -1.30 -23.47
CA LYS A 64 48.91 -0.29 -22.62
C LYS A 64 49.25 -0.79 -21.23
N TYR A 65 48.43 -1.72 -20.68
CA TYR A 65 48.57 -2.23 -19.32
C TYR A 65 48.62 -3.79 -19.30
N PRO A 66 49.63 -4.41 -19.96
CA PRO A 66 49.64 -5.85 -20.18
C PRO A 66 49.70 -6.72 -18.90
N ASP A 67 50.30 -6.21 -17.82
CA ASP A 67 50.42 -6.90 -16.53
C ASP A 67 49.13 -6.73 -15.67
N LYS A 68 48.19 -5.83 -16.08
CA LYS A 68 47.00 -5.54 -15.32
C LYS A 68 45.73 -6.01 -16.00
N ILE A 69 45.60 -5.83 -17.31
CA ILE A 69 44.36 -6.09 -18.04
C ILE A 69 44.51 -7.34 -18.92
N VAL A 70 43.61 -8.27 -18.76
CA VAL A 70 43.43 -9.42 -19.65
C VAL A 70 42.09 -9.23 -20.38
N ALA A 71 42.15 -8.98 -21.70
CA ALA A 71 40.96 -8.77 -22.50
C ALA A 71 40.56 -10.07 -23.23
N PHE A 72 39.23 -10.30 -23.22
CA PHE A 72 38.58 -11.41 -23.91
C PHE A 72 37.59 -10.81 -24.91
N LEU A 73 38.05 -10.63 -26.16
CA LEU A 73 37.19 -10.11 -27.25
C LEU A 73 36.46 -11.29 -27.89
N ARG A 74 35.16 -11.28 -27.85
CA ARG A 74 34.29 -12.38 -28.38
C ARG A 74 34.13 -12.27 -29.89
N GLU A 75 33.93 -13.38 -30.57
CA GLU A 75 33.66 -13.45 -32.01
C GLU A 75 32.16 -13.36 -32.31
N GLU A 76 31.33 -13.70 -31.32
CA GLU A 76 29.87 -13.61 -31.34
C GLU A 76 29.37 -13.19 -29.96
N ASN A 77 28.20 -12.56 -29.92
CA ASN A 77 27.56 -12.17 -28.67
C ASN A 77 27.03 -13.43 -27.96
N MET A 78 27.57 -13.72 -26.77
CA MET A 78 27.20 -14.90 -26.01
C MET A 78 26.24 -14.57 -24.84
N GLY A 79 25.95 -13.30 -24.61
CA GLY A 79 25.09 -12.82 -23.55
C GLY A 79 25.81 -12.62 -22.22
N ALA A 80 25.27 -11.69 -21.41
CA ALA A 80 25.91 -11.22 -20.17
C ALA A 80 26.29 -12.34 -19.22
N GLN A 81 25.37 -13.30 -18.94
CA GLN A 81 25.60 -14.40 -18.00
C GLN A 81 26.70 -15.36 -18.45
N HIS A 82 26.68 -15.75 -19.73
CA HIS A 82 27.74 -16.62 -20.26
C HIS A 82 29.09 -15.90 -20.28
N ASN A 83 29.12 -14.63 -20.65
CA ASN A 83 30.34 -13.83 -20.64
C ASN A 83 30.90 -13.69 -19.23
N LEU A 84 30.05 -13.39 -18.24
CA LEU A 84 30.43 -13.26 -16.84
C LEU A 84 31.03 -14.56 -16.28
N ILE A 85 30.33 -15.66 -16.44
CA ILE A 85 30.75 -16.95 -15.90
C ILE A 85 32.01 -17.50 -16.60
N ASP A 86 32.16 -17.28 -17.92
CA ASP A 86 33.37 -17.63 -18.65
C ASP A 86 34.59 -16.89 -18.06
N LEU A 87 34.48 -15.57 -17.75
CA LEU A 87 35.54 -14.81 -17.11
C LEU A 87 35.83 -15.33 -15.70
N CYS A 88 34.80 -15.60 -14.89
CA CYS A 88 34.99 -16.14 -13.54
C CYS A 88 35.66 -17.50 -13.56
N SER A 89 35.33 -18.38 -14.52
CA SER A 89 35.91 -19.71 -14.66
C SER A 89 37.43 -19.68 -15.02
N ARG A 90 37.86 -18.62 -15.67
CA ARG A 90 39.28 -18.39 -16.09
C ARG A 90 40.09 -17.71 -14.99
N ALA A 91 39.44 -17.04 -14.05
CA ALA A 91 40.10 -16.46 -12.89
C ALA A 91 40.68 -17.62 -12.01
N LYS A 92 41.81 -17.34 -11.37
CA LYS A 92 42.47 -18.29 -10.46
C LYS A 92 42.65 -17.71 -9.06
N SER A 93 42.24 -16.47 -8.89
CA SER A 93 42.34 -15.72 -7.64
C SER A 93 41.33 -16.20 -6.59
N PRO A 94 41.68 -16.20 -5.30
CA PRO A 94 40.70 -16.54 -4.24
C PRO A 94 39.54 -15.58 -4.12
N TYR A 95 39.70 -14.36 -4.65
CA TYR A 95 38.66 -13.31 -4.60
C TYR A 95 38.33 -12.80 -5.98
N ILE A 96 37.02 -12.52 -6.22
CA ILE A 96 36.53 -11.88 -7.43
C ILE A 96 35.75 -10.64 -7.06
N ALA A 97 36.07 -9.51 -7.67
CA ALA A 97 35.31 -8.27 -7.60
C ALA A 97 34.56 -8.03 -8.92
N PHE A 98 33.33 -7.58 -8.87
CA PHE A 98 32.54 -7.27 -10.07
C PHE A 98 32.38 -5.78 -10.29
N CYS A 99 32.40 -5.38 -11.57
CA CYS A 99 31.93 -4.09 -12.03
C CYS A 99 31.66 -4.18 -13.54
N GLU A 100 30.48 -3.82 -13.99
CA GLU A 100 30.13 -3.80 -15.40
C GLU A 100 30.77 -2.59 -16.11
N GLY A 101 30.89 -2.65 -17.43
CA GLY A 101 31.61 -1.62 -18.20
C GLY A 101 30.88 -0.27 -18.31
N ASP A 102 29.63 -0.19 -17.87
CA ASP A 102 28.84 1.03 -17.77
C ASP A 102 28.89 1.69 -16.38
N ASP A 103 29.45 1.00 -15.37
CA ASP A 103 29.64 1.49 -14.01
C ASP A 103 31.14 1.83 -13.74
N TYR A 104 31.44 2.51 -12.63
CA TYR A 104 32.83 2.81 -12.24
C TYR A 104 32.95 2.98 -10.72
N TRP A 105 34.20 2.81 -10.23
CA TRP A 105 34.51 2.98 -8.81
C TRP A 105 34.96 4.41 -8.48
N VAL A 106 34.61 4.89 -7.31
CA VAL A 106 34.97 6.23 -6.80
C VAL A 106 35.90 6.18 -5.59
N ASP A 107 36.14 4.99 -5.01
CA ASP A 107 37.06 4.79 -3.90
C ASP A 107 38.29 4.03 -4.37
N ASP A 108 39.45 4.70 -4.42
CA ASP A 108 40.75 4.10 -4.79
C ASP A 108 41.19 2.95 -3.88
N TYR A 109 40.58 2.81 -2.71
CA TYR A 109 40.90 1.77 -1.73
C TYR A 109 39.80 0.68 -1.59
N LYS A 110 38.82 0.67 -2.47
CA LYS A 110 37.71 -0.30 -2.43
C LYS A 110 38.21 -1.74 -2.31
N LEU A 111 39.12 -2.16 -3.20
CA LEU A 111 39.64 -3.53 -3.18
C LEU A 111 40.39 -3.83 -1.88
N GLN A 112 41.21 -2.91 -1.39
CA GLN A 112 41.95 -3.10 -0.15
C GLN A 112 41.02 -3.25 1.06
N LYS A 113 40.03 -2.36 1.19
CA LYS A 113 39.07 -2.38 2.31
C LYS A 113 38.26 -3.68 2.34
N GLN A 114 37.74 -4.10 1.20
CA GLN A 114 36.93 -5.33 1.11
C GLN A 114 37.79 -6.58 1.32
N TYR A 115 39.01 -6.60 0.78
CA TYR A 115 39.96 -7.71 0.99
C TYR A 115 40.35 -7.85 2.46
N ASP A 116 40.77 -6.77 3.11
CA ASP A 116 41.20 -6.78 4.52
C ASP A 116 40.02 -7.25 5.42
N TYR A 117 38.82 -6.72 5.17
CA TYR A 117 37.65 -7.13 5.94
C TYR A 117 37.34 -8.63 5.80
N MET A 118 37.44 -9.16 4.58
CA MET A 118 37.15 -10.59 4.36
C MET A 118 38.26 -11.50 4.85
N GLU A 119 39.50 -11.06 4.87
CA GLU A 119 40.64 -11.84 5.47
C GLU A 119 40.49 -11.92 7.00
N GLU A 120 39.94 -10.88 7.65
CA GLU A 120 39.68 -10.85 9.08
C GLU A 120 38.41 -11.62 9.49
N ASN A 121 37.48 -11.88 8.54
CA ASN A 121 36.15 -12.49 8.78
C ASN A 121 35.89 -13.68 7.87
N GLU A 122 36.40 -14.87 8.25
CA GLU A 122 36.29 -16.12 7.44
C GLU A 122 34.84 -16.61 7.23
N GLU A 123 33.89 -16.17 8.07
CA GLU A 123 32.47 -16.49 7.92
C GLU A 123 31.75 -15.67 6.84
N VAL A 124 32.41 -14.65 6.28
CA VAL A 124 31.87 -13.81 5.22
C VAL A 124 32.34 -14.29 3.86
N ASN A 125 31.40 -14.65 2.98
CA ASN A 125 31.69 -15.06 1.60
C ASN A 125 31.47 -13.92 0.59
N VAL A 126 30.59 -12.96 0.91
CA VAL A 126 30.32 -11.84 0.03
C VAL A 126 30.43 -10.54 0.81
N CYS A 127 31.22 -9.60 0.29
CA CYS A 127 31.32 -8.25 0.79
C CYS A 127 30.84 -7.28 -0.28
N PHE A 128 30.02 -6.32 0.10
CA PHE A 128 29.56 -5.24 -0.77
C PHE A 128 29.58 -3.92 0.00
N ALA A 129 29.30 -2.81 -0.66
CA ALA A 129 29.36 -1.50 -0.05
C ALA A 129 28.28 -0.59 -0.64
N ARG A 130 28.17 0.62 -0.14
CA ARG A 130 27.22 1.61 -0.64
C ARG A 130 27.62 2.09 -2.04
N GLU A 131 26.62 2.53 -2.79
CA GLU A 131 26.79 3.03 -4.15
C GLU A 131 26.02 4.32 -4.36
N GLU A 132 26.61 5.20 -5.15
CA GLU A 132 25.92 6.35 -5.71
C GLU A 132 25.14 5.90 -6.97
N ILE A 133 23.95 6.46 -7.17
CA ILE A 133 23.14 6.22 -8.35
C ILE A 133 23.21 7.44 -9.27
N SER A 134 23.80 7.27 -10.44
CA SER A 134 23.74 8.28 -11.49
C SER A 134 22.58 8.01 -12.42
N ALA A 135 21.58 8.89 -12.41
CA ALA A 135 20.39 8.75 -13.23
C ALA A 135 19.97 10.10 -13.84
N PRO A 136 19.39 10.13 -15.07
CA PRO A 136 18.83 11.35 -15.66
C PRO A 136 17.79 11.99 -14.71
N GLU A 137 17.68 13.33 -14.76
CA GLU A 137 16.74 14.08 -13.90
C GLU A 137 15.27 13.69 -14.11
N ASP A 138 14.91 13.33 -15.33
CA ASP A 138 13.56 12.89 -15.72
C ASP A 138 13.33 11.39 -15.58
N TRP A 139 14.31 10.65 -15.06
CA TRP A 139 14.16 9.22 -14.91
C TRP A 139 13.08 8.87 -13.87
N PHE A 140 12.08 8.08 -14.28
CA PHE A 140 10.84 7.82 -13.52
C PHE A 140 11.05 7.13 -12.16
N LEU A 141 12.16 6.42 -11.96
CA LEU A 141 12.51 5.81 -10.68
C LEU A 141 13.50 6.64 -9.85
N ARG A 142 13.91 7.86 -10.30
CA ARG A 142 14.84 8.71 -9.54
C ARG A 142 14.31 8.98 -8.13
N SER A 143 13.01 9.20 -7.99
CA SER A 143 12.30 9.37 -6.71
C SER A 143 12.30 8.13 -5.79
N TYR A 144 12.84 7.00 -6.27
CA TYR A 144 12.99 5.78 -5.47
C TYR A 144 14.29 5.78 -4.67
N PHE A 145 15.21 6.68 -4.96
CA PHE A 145 16.52 6.79 -4.32
C PHE A 145 16.54 7.96 -3.33
N LYS A 146 17.41 7.84 -2.32
CA LYS A 146 17.62 8.84 -1.28
C LYS A 146 18.91 9.61 -1.60
N GLU A 147 18.93 10.93 -1.38
CA GLU A 147 20.18 11.68 -1.34
C GLU A 147 20.84 11.50 0.04
N ASP A 148 22.13 11.20 0.06
CA ASP A 148 22.94 11.15 1.27
C ASP A 148 23.39 12.55 1.71
N ALA A 149 24.12 12.66 2.82
CA ALA A 149 24.61 13.93 3.34
C ALA A 149 25.54 14.70 2.38
N ASP A 150 26.09 14.02 1.36
CA ASP A 150 26.95 14.61 0.34
C ASP A 150 26.17 14.95 -0.96
N GLY A 151 24.84 14.79 -0.96
CA GLY A 151 23.97 15.03 -2.12
C GLY A 151 24.02 13.93 -3.19
N ARG A 152 24.47 12.71 -2.85
CA ARG A 152 24.53 11.57 -3.76
C ARG A 152 23.27 10.75 -3.69
N LEU A 153 22.70 10.35 -4.83
CA LEU A 153 21.60 9.41 -4.86
C LEU A 153 22.10 8.01 -4.43
N VAL A 154 21.49 7.45 -3.40
CA VAL A 154 21.78 6.11 -2.88
C VAL A 154 20.49 5.31 -2.69
N TYR A 155 20.58 3.98 -2.58
CA TYR A 155 19.41 3.17 -2.29
C TYR A 155 18.80 3.57 -0.95
N PRO A 156 17.45 3.66 -0.85
CA PRO A 156 16.77 3.92 0.41
C PRO A 156 17.11 2.84 1.43
N GLU A 157 17.10 3.18 2.70
CA GLU A 157 17.27 2.25 3.80
C GLU A 157 16.24 1.10 3.71
N CYS A 158 16.65 -0.07 4.07
CA CYS A 158 15.96 -1.33 3.85
C CYS A 158 14.55 -1.41 4.41
N ASP A 159 13.81 -2.39 3.84
CA ASP A 159 12.60 -3.02 4.41
C ASP A 159 12.74 -3.15 5.94
N PRO A 160 11.68 -2.83 6.73
CA PRO A 160 11.67 -3.00 8.20
C PRO A 160 12.05 -4.38 8.72
N LEU A 161 12.16 -5.38 7.82
CA LEU A 161 12.57 -6.76 8.12
C LEU A 161 14.07 -7.01 7.91
N CYS A 162 14.82 -6.06 7.35
CA CYS A 162 16.28 -6.16 7.18
C CYS A 162 17.02 -5.54 8.38
N PRO A 163 18.25 -5.98 8.66
CA PRO A 163 19.12 -5.31 9.63
C PRO A 163 19.26 -3.82 9.26
N LYS A 164 19.10 -2.92 10.23
CA LYS A 164 19.29 -1.49 9.98
C LYS A 164 20.75 -1.25 9.61
N THR A 165 20.96 -0.64 8.45
CA THR A 165 22.29 -0.20 8.04
C THR A 165 22.62 1.14 8.69
N GLU A 166 23.70 1.20 9.46
CA GLU A 166 24.23 2.45 10.01
C GLU A 166 25.30 3.03 9.06
N GLU A 167 25.28 4.34 8.86
CA GLU A 167 26.20 5.04 7.91
C GLU A 167 27.68 4.90 8.27
N THR A 168 27.99 4.47 9.48
CA THR A 168 29.38 4.42 10.00
C THR A 168 29.81 3.04 10.43
N GLN A 169 28.97 1.99 10.28
CA GLN A 169 29.27 0.64 10.76
C GLN A 169 29.01 -0.40 9.69
N VAL A 170 29.80 -1.49 9.75
CA VAL A 170 29.57 -2.66 8.90
C VAL A 170 28.27 -3.35 9.32
N THR A 171 27.43 -3.68 8.36
CA THR A 171 26.20 -4.42 8.58
C THR A 171 26.35 -5.86 8.06
N ILE A 172 25.98 -6.82 8.88
CA ILE A 172 26.03 -8.26 8.54
C ILE A 172 24.67 -8.76 8.13
N PHE A 173 24.62 -9.53 7.06
CA PHE A 173 23.41 -10.14 6.51
C PHE A 173 23.57 -11.66 6.44
N GLU A 174 22.44 -12.34 6.59
CA GLU A 174 22.30 -13.77 6.35
C GLU A 174 21.47 -14.02 5.08
N ASN A 175 21.48 -15.22 4.56
CA ASN A 175 20.75 -15.59 3.34
C ASN A 175 19.27 -15.20 3.39
N LYS A 176 18.62 -15.31 4.53
CA LYS A 176 17.22 -14.97 4.75
C LYS A 176 16.87 -13.48 4.54
N ASP A 177 17.86 -12.60 4.60
CA ASP A 177 17.67 -11.15 4.51
C ASP A 177 17.50 -10.68 3.06
N PHE A 178 17.95 -11.46 2.07
CA PHE A 178 17.97 -11.09 0.64
C PHE A 178 16.74 -11.51 -0.18
N ILE A 179 15.72 -12.13 0.41
CA ILE A 179 14.59 -12.69 -0.35
C ILE A 179 13.59 -11.65 -0.80
N ASN A 180 13.43 -10.58 -0.04
CA ASN A 180 12.45 -9.55 -0.35
C ASN A 180 13.06 -8.35 -1.08
N MET A 181 14.34 -8.10 -0.91
CA MET A 181 15.03 -6.96 -1.50
C MET A 181 16.50 -7.31 -1.73
N PHE A 182 17.01 -7.02 -2.92
CA PHE A 182 18.40 -7.14 -3.26
C PHE A 182 19.00 -5.73 -3.32
N MET A 183 19.97 -5.46 -2.46
CA MET A 183 20.59 -4.13 -2.28
C MET A 183 22.02 -4.07 -2.74
N ALA A 184 22.62 -5.19 -3.06
CA ALA A 184 24.00 -5.30 -3.49
C ALA A 184 24.06 -5.19 -5.01
N GLN A 185 24.40 -4.01 -5.52
CA GLN A 185 24.60 -3.84 -6.96
C GLN A 185 25.92 -4.47 -7.42
N THR A 186 25.97 -4.90 -8.66
CA THR A 186 27.09 -5.63 -9.27
C THR A 186 28.42 -4.89 -9.07
N SER A 187 28.47 -3.58 -9.23
CA SER A 187 29.68 -2.77 -9.15
C SER A 187 30.31 -2.68 -7.76
N SER A 188 29.56 -2.99 -6.69
CA SER A 188 30.10 -3.02 -5.32
C SER A 188 30.54 -4.41 -4.84
N LEU A 189 30.13 -5.46 -5.51
CA LEU A 189 30.30 -6.85 -5.08
C LEU A 189 31.75 -7.32 -5.05
N PHE A 190 32.10 -8.07 -4.00
CA PHE A 190 33.39 -8.68 -3.78
C PHE A 190 33.18 -10.05 -3.11
N TYR A 191 33.66 -11.12 -3.75
CA TYR A 191 33.41 -12.49 -3.37
C TYR A 191 34.67 -13.22 -2.91
N ARG A 192 34.55 -14.02 -1.86
CA ARG A 192 35.44 -15.18 -1.67
C ARG A 192 34.89 -16.26 -2.61
N TRP A 193 35.54 -16.42 -3.76
CA TRP A 193 34.97 -17.18 -4.85
C TRP A 193 35.06 -18.68 -4.64
N ASN A 194 33.93 -19.37 -4.70
CA ASN A 194 33.86 -20.82 -4.64
C ASN A 194 33.81 -21.43 -6.05
N TYR A 195 34.91 -21.99 -6.50
CA TYR A 195 35.05 -22.62 -7.81
C TYR A 195 34.38 -24.00 -7.89
N ASP A 196 34.00 -24.62 -6.75
CA ASP A 196 33.35 -25.92 -6.72
C ASP A 196 31.86 -25.85 -7.00
N ILE A 197 31.28 -24.63 -7.09
CA ILE A 197 29.88 -24.41 -7.42
C ILE A 197 29.67 -24.59 -8.93
N GLU A 198 28.94 -25.63 -9.30
CA GLU A 198 28.49 -25.84 -10.66
C GLU A 198 27.28 -24.91 -10.93
N ILE A 199 27.41 -23.99 -11.90
CA ILE A 199 26.35 -23.04 -12.26
C ILE A 199 25.27 -23.77 -13.05
N PRO A 200 24.03 -23.86 -12.56
CA PRO A 200 22.98 -24.66 -13.19
C PRO A 200 22.44 -24.01 -14.48
N ASP A 201 21.94 -24.83 -15.41
CA ASP A 201 21.45 -24.39 -16.73
C ASP A 201 20.39 -23.28 -16.63
N TRP A 202 19.51 -23.34 -15.63
CA TRP A 202 18.46 -22.32 -15.45
C TRP A 202 19.01 -20.90 -15.22
N TYR A 203 20.27 -20.76 -14.74
CA TYR A 203 20.92 -19.47 -14.55
C TYR A 203 21.07 -18.72 -15.89
N TYR A 204 21.43 -19.45 -16.94
CA TYR A 204 21.68 -18.87 -18.27
C TYR A 204 20.41 -18.51 -19.06
N GLU A 205 19.25 -18.98 -18.63
CA GLU A 205 17.98 -18.77 -19.33
C GLU A 205 17.36 -17.38 -19.04
N GLY A 206 17.90 -16.62 -18.10
CA GLY A 206 17.31 -15.38 -17.60
C GLY A 206 18.06 -14.12 -18.00
N VAL A 207 17.48 -12.98 -17.61
CA VAL A 207 18.07 -11.64 -17.80
C VAL A 207 18.69 -11.11 -16.50
N ILE A 208 18.24 -11.60 -15.33
CA ILE A 208 18.75 -11.21 -14.01
C ILE A 208 19.66 -12.31 -13.50
N GLY A 209 20.97 -12.09 -13.51
CA GLY A 209 21.95 -13.08 -13.10
C GLY A 209 22.62 -12.77 -11.75
N ASP A 210 22.77 -11.51 -11.42
CA ASP A 210 23.48 -11.00 -10.24
C ASP A 210 22.96 -11.57 -8.92
N ILE A 211 21.65 -11.50 -8.69
CA ILE A 211 20.98 -11.99 -7.48
C ILE A 211 21.19 -13.50 -7.31
N SER A 212 21.01 -14.26 -8.39
CA SER A 212 21.17 -15.72 -8.35
C SER A 212 22.61 -16.11 -8.02
N LEU A 213 23.56 -15.47 -8.66
CA LEU A 213 24.99 -15.72 -8.44
C LEU A 213 25.42 -15.32 -7.03
N PHE A 214 24.93 -14.17 -6.55
CA PHE A 214 25.13 -13.71 -5.18
C PHE A 214 24.67 -14.76 -4.17
N LEU A 215 23.45 -15.25 -4.31
CA LEU A 215 22.87 -16.22 -3.38
C LEU A 215 23.57 -17.58 -3.46
N MET A 216 23.98 -18.02 -4.66
CA MET A 216 24.76 -19.26 -4.80
C MET A 216 26.14 -19.15 -4.14
N GLN A 217 26.87 -18.06 -4.36
CA GLN A 217 28.20 -17.83 -3.75
C GLN A 217 28.11 -17.52 -2.24
N LEU A 218 27.00 -16.95 -1.76
CA LEU A 218 26.74 -16.74 -0.34
C LEU A 218 26.59 -18.07 0.41
N GLY A 219 25.79 -19.00 -0.14
CA GLY A 219 25.56 -20.31 0.47
C GLY A 219 25.00 -20.22 1.89
N ASP A 220 25.65 -20.92 2.83
CA ASP A 220 25.35 -20.91 4.28
C ASP A 220 26.16 -19.86 5.07
N LYS A 221 26.95 -19.04 4.37
CA LYS A 221 27.80 -18.01 4.95
C LYS A 221 27.07 -16.67 5.10
N LYS A 222 27.81 -15.66 5.56
CA LYS A 222 27.31 -14.30 5.75
C LYS A 222 27.73 -13.38 4.62
N ALA A 223 26.97 -12.31 4.43
CA ALA A 223 27.37 -11.16 3.64
C ALA A 223 27.62 -9.96 4.56
N ALA A 224 28.58 -9.10 4.18
CA ALA A 224 28.90 -7.88 4.88
C ALA A 224 28.73 -6.67 3.96
N MET A 225 28.06 -5.63 4.44
CA MET A 225 27.98 -4.33 3.78
C MET A 225 28.88 -3.33 4.50
N LEU A 226 29.89 -2.81 3.79
CA LEU A 226 30.72 -1.73 4.29
C LEU A 226 29.97 -0.38 4.16
N PRO A 227 30.24 0.57 5.07
CA PRO A 227 29.53 1.85 5.08
C PRO A 227 30.00 2.83 3.97
N ASP A 228 31.17 2.60 3.37
CA ASP A 228 31.73 3.50 2.37
C ASP A 228 30.95 3.48 1.06
N VAL A 229 30.86 4.63 0.38
CA VAL A 229 30.40 4.72 -1.01
C VAL A 229 31.58 4.41 -1.93
N VAL A 230 31.50 3.31 -2.65
CA VAL A 230 32.66 2.76 -3.40
C VAL A 230 32.51 2.83 -4.91
N SER A 231 31.29 2.93 -5.42
CA SER A 231 31.01 2.87 -6.86
C SER A 231 29.84 3.77 -7.25
N VAL A 232 29.74 4.07 -8.54
CA VAL A 232 28.62 4.74 -9.17
C VAL A 232 27.92 3.76 -10.10
N TYR A 233 26.64 3.53 -9.83
CA TYR A 233 25.76 2.76 -10.70
C TYR A 233 25.06 3.69 -11.69
N ARG A 234 25.36 3.55 -12.98
CA ARG A 234 24.79 4.38 -14.04
C ARG A 234 23.46 3.82 -14.51
N ARG A 235 22.44 4.66 -14.56
CA ARG A 235 21.17 4.37 -15.21
C ARG A 235 21.08 5.13 -16.52
N SER A 236 21.07 4.40 -17.62
CA SER A 236 20.94 4.97 -18.97
C SER A 236 19.69 4.44 -19.67
N ASP A 237 19.17 5.20 -20.64
CA ASP A 237 18.04 4.80 -21.47
C ASP A 237 18.34 3.60 -22.38
N VAL A 238 19.61 3.20 -22.48
CA VAL A 238 20.13 2.12 -23.37
C VAL A 238 20.30 0.81 -22.60
N GLY A 239 20.18 0.80 -21.27
CA GLY A 239 20.32 -0.39 -20.45
C GLY A 239 19.27 -1.46 -20.75
N VAL A 240 19.64 -2.74 -20.62
CA VAL A 240 18.79 -3.93 -20.87
C VAL A 240 17.43 -3.84 -20.14
N TYR A 241 17.37 -3.09 -19.04
CA TYR A 241 16.19 -2.93 -18.21
C TYR A 241 15.15 -1.93 -18.77
N MET A 242 15.50 -1.03 -19.70
CA MET A 242 14.66 0.13 -20.07
C MET A 242 14.08 0.10 -21.51
N SER A 243 14.42 -0.89 -22.32
CA SER A 243 14.08 -0.90 -23.75
C SER A 243 12.67 -1.41 -24.11
N SER A 244 11.82 -1.72 -23.13
CA SER A 244 10.50 -2.30 -23.38
C SER A 244 9.37 -1.47 -22.77
N ASN A 245 8.20 -1.51 -23.38
CA ASN A 245 6.94 -0.99 -22.84
C ASN A 245 6.77 -1.41 -21.39
N MET A 246 6.44 -0.47 -20.49
CA MET A 246 6.38 -0.67 -19.04
C MET A 246 5.61 -1.94 -18.63
N ASP A 247 4.49 -2.23 -19.30
CA ASP A 247 3.67 -3.41 -18.98
C ASP A 247 4.37 -4.73 -19.34
N GLU A 248 5.13 -4.76 -20.44
CA GLU A 248 5.91 -5.94 -20.84
C GLU A 248 7.12 -6.15 -19.93
N HIS A 249 7.76 -5.06 -19.51
CA HIS A 249 8.85 -5.11 -18.58
C HIS A 249 8.41 -5.70 -17.23
N PHE A 250 7.31 -5.21 -16.64
CA PHE A 250 6.77 -5.76 -15.41
C PHE A 250 6.40 -7.24 -15.52
N LEU A 251 5.85 -7.66 -16.65
CA LEU A 251 5.51 -9.07 -16.85
C LEU A 251 6.77 -9.96 -16.93
N LYS A 252 7.79 -9.53 -17.65
CA LYS A 252 9.07 -10.27 -17.73
C LYS A 252 9.74 -10.35 -16.36
N THR A 253 9.86 -9.26 -15.64
CA THR A 253 10.49 -9.21 -14.31
C THR A 253 9.83 -10.17 -13.32
N ARG A 254 8.50 -10.31 -13.37
CA ARG A 254 7.80 -11.25 -12.48
C ARG A 254 8.12 -12.71 -12.77
N LEU A 255 8.23 -13.08 -14.05
CA LEU A 255 8.63 -14.44 -14.46
C LEU A 255 10.09 -14.72 -14.09
N GLU A 256 10.96 -13.70 -14.20
CA GLU A 256 12.35 -13.82 -13.75
C GLU A 256 12.43 -14.12 -12.24
N TRP A 257 11.69 -13.41 -11.41
CA TRP A 257 11.64 -13.70 -9.98
C TRP A 257 11.13 -15.11 -9.68
N VAL A 258 10.12 -15.59 -10.41
CA VAL A 258 9.65 -16.99 -10.27
C VAL A 258 10.75 -17.98 -10.65
N ARG A 259 11.47 -17.72 -11.74
CA ARG A 259 12.60 -18.56 -12.20
C ARG A 259 13.71 -18.59 -11.14
N ILE A 260 14.14 -17.42 -10.69
CA ILE A 260 15.20 -17.27 -9.68
C ILE A 260 14.82 -18.02 -8.39
N MET A 261 13.64 -17.76 -7.84
CA MET A 261 13.23 -18.38 -6.57
C MET A 261 13.11 -19.91 -6.69
N ARG A 262 12.64 -20.43 -7.81
CA ARG A 262 12.57 -21.88 -8.04
C ARG A 262 13.94 -22.51 -8.23
N GLY A 263 14.77 -21.87 -9.04
CA GLY A 263 16.14 -22.32 -9.27
C GLY A 263 16.94 -22.36 -7.97
N MET A 264 16.81 -21.31 -7.16
CA MET A 264 17.48 -21.25 -5.85
C MET A 264 16.95 -22.28 -4.84
N LEU A 265 15.64 -22.57 -4.84
CA LEU A 265 15.09 -23.67 -4.01
C LEU A 265 15.71 -25.01 -4.38
N ALA A 266 15.80 -25.32 -5.67
CA ALA A 266 16.44 -26.55 -6.14
C ALA A 266 17.94 -26.57 -5.78
N PHE A 267 18.64 -25.46 -6.03
CA PHE A 267 20.06 -25.33 -5.72
C PHE A 267 20.35 -25.56 -4.22
N TYR A 268 19.58 -24.99 -3.32
CA TYR A 268 19.76 -25.17 -1.88
C TYR A 268 19.45 -26.60 -1.42
N GLU A 269 18.46 -27.26 -2.02
CA GLU A 269 18.15 -28.66 -1.75
C GLU A 269 19.27 -29.59 -2.24
N ASP A 270 19.84 -29.34 -3.43
CA ASP A 270 20.90 -30.14 -4.03
C ASP A 270 22.26 -29.97 -3.29
N HIS A 271 22.51 -28.81 -2.69
CA HIS A 271 23.72 -28.48 -1.94
C HIS A 271 23.58 -28.65 -0.41
N GLU A 272 22.47 -29.24 0.05
CA GLU A 272 22.16 -29.49 1.47
C GLU A 272 22.19 -28.22 2.36
N ILE A 273 21.97 -27.05 1.78
CA ILE A 273 21.88 -25.78 2.50
C ILE A 273 20.53 -25.73 3.22
N THR A 274 20.53 -25.75 4.55
CA THR A 274 19.31 -25.89 5.36
C THR A 274 18.84 -24.59 5.99
N ASP A 275 19.73 -23.62 6.21
CA ASP A 275 19.39 -22.33 6.82
C ASP A 275 19.02 -21.29 5.76
N PHE A 276 17.88 -21.51 5.13
CA PHE A 276 17.31 -20.55 4.19
C PHE A 276 15.79 -20.45 4.38
N PRO A 277 15.17 -19.32 4.04
CA PRO A 277 13.77 -19.08 4.31
C PRO A 277 12.85 -19.71 3.24
N ARG A 278 12.85 -21.02 3.17
CA ARG A 278 12.11 -21.85 2.19
C ARG A 278 10.66 -21.39 2.02
N GLN A 279 9.96 -21.17 3.13
CA GLN A 279 8.55 -20.78 3.07
C GLN A 279 8.37 -19.38 2.46
N ARG A 280 9.26 -18.43 2.77
CA ARG A 280 9.22 -17.08 2.18
C ARG A 280 9.46 -17.10 0.66
N MET A 281 10.39 -17.95 0.21
CA MET A 281 10.64 -18.14 -1.24
C MET A 281 9.41 -18.68 -1.96
N ILE A 282 8.76 -19.68 -1.39
CA ILE A 282 7.49 -20.23 -1.91
C ILE A 282 6.40 -19.16 -1.94
N ASP A 283 6.27 -18.35 -0.90
CA ASP A 283 5.28 -17.28 -0.82
C ASP A 283 5.59 -16.16 -1.84
N ARG A 284 6.87 -15.87 -2.08
CA ARG A 284 7.28 -14.93 -3.14
C ARG A 284 6.93 -15.46 -4.54
N ILE A 285 7.19 -16.72 -4.85
CA ILE A 285 6.76 -17.36 -6.09
C ILE A 285 5.24 -17.22 -6.28
N ARG A 286 4.46 -17.51 -5.24
CA ARG A 286 3.00 -17.37 -5.26
C ARG A 286 2.55 -15.93 -5.52
N LEU A 287 3.20 -14.97 -4.89
CA LEU A 287 2.90 -13.55 -5.05
C LEU A 287 3.17 -13.09 -6.49
N GLU A 288 4.33 -13.44 -7.04
CA GLU A 288 4.72 -13.01 -8.39
C GLU A 288 3.81 -13.62 -9.47
N ILE A 289 3.47 -14.90 -9.35
CA ILE A 289 2.49 -15.55 -10.24
C ILE A 289 1.12 -14.88 -10.13
N THR A 290 0.67 -14.60 -8.92
CA THR A 290 -0.63 -13.95 -8.71
C THR A 290 -0.68 -12.57 -9.35
N ASN A 291 0.39 -11.79 -9.20
CA ASN A 291 0.48 -10.45 -9.76
C ASN A 291 0.60 -10.48 -11.28
N TYR A 292 1.37 -11.43 -11.83
CA TYR A 292 1.47 -11.66 -13.27
C TYR A 292 0.09 -11.93 -13.90
N VAL A 293 -0.67 -12.88 -13.34
CA VAL A 293 -2.02 -13.21 -13.83
C VAL A 293 -2.98 -12.02 -13.68
N LYS A 294 -2.90 -11.27 -12.56
CA LYS A 294 -3.71 -10.06 -12.37
C LYS A 294 -3.41 -9.01 -13.44
N THR A 295 -2.15 -8.79 -13.77
CA THR A 295 -1.75 -7.82 -14.80
C THR A 295 -2.28 -8.23 -16.17
N LEU A 296 -2.17 -9.50 -16.56
CA LEU A 296 -2.73 -10.00 -17.82
C LEU A 296 -4.26 -9.85 -17.89
N VAL A 297 -4.95 -10.14 -16.80
CA VAL A 297 -6.42 -9.99 -16.72
C VAL A 297 -6.82 -8.50 -16.80
N HIS A 298 -6.09 -7.63 -16.11
CA HIS A 298 -6.35 -6.19 -16.11
C HIS A 298 -6.17 -5.58 -17.51
N ASN A 299 -5.14 -6.00 -18.21
CA ASN A 299 -4.81 -5.50 -19.56
C ASN A 299 -5.60 -6.21 -20.67
N ASN A 300 -6.58 -7.06 -20.33
CA ASN A 300 -7.36 -7.87 -21.27
C ASN A 300 -6.49 -8.72 -22.25
N GLN A 301 -5.31 -9.15 -21.77
CA GLN A 301 -4.32 -9.93 -22.53
C GLN A 301 -4.45 -11.45 -22.30
N ILE A 302 -5.66 -11.95 -22.10
CA ILE A 302 -5.94 -13.37 -21.79
C ILE A 302 -5.46 -14.30 -22.92
N GLU A 303 -5.38 -13.80 -24.15
CA GLU A 303 -4.85 -14.55 -25.29
C GLU A 303 -3.33 -14.82 -25.14
N ARG A 304 -2.59 -13.93 -24.50
CA ARG A 304 -1.16 -14.13 -24.17
C ARG A 304 -0.91 -15.26 -23.17
N LEU A 305 -1.88 -15.60 -22.33
CA LEU A 305 -1.80 -16.80 -21.49
C LEU A 305 -1.71 -18.08 -22.35
N SER A 306 -2.32 -18.11 -23.54
CA SER A 306 -2.22 -19.24 -24.45
C SER A 306 -0.90 -19.26 -25.23
N GLU A 307 -0.35 -18.10 -25.57
CA GLU A 307 0.94 -17.96 -26.25
C GLU A 307 2.09 -18.28 -25.29
N LEU A 308 2.01 -17.83 -24.05
CA LEU A 308 2.95 -18.16 -22.97
C LEU A 308 2.97 -19.66 -22.64
N THR A 309 1.79 -20.32 -22.69
CA THR A 309 1.71 -21.78 -22.51
C THR A 309 2.34 -22.54 -23.69
N GLU A 310 2.44 -21.94 -24.86
CA GLU A 310 3.14 -22.51 -26.00
C GLU A 310 4.66 -22.27 -25.95
N GLN A 311 5.08 -21.11 -25.51
CA GLN A 311 6.48 -20.69 -25.44
C GLN A 311 7.19 -21.19 -24.18
N TYR A 312 6.47 -21.33 -23.06
CA TYR A 312 7.00 -21.78 -21.77
C TYR A 312 6.07 -22.81 -21.12
N PRO A 313 5.92 -24.02 -21.72
CA PRO A 313 4.93 -25.01 -21.28
C PRO A 313 5.18 -25.53 -19.87
N GLU A 314 6.43 -25.62 -19.41
CA GLU A 314 6.78 -26.11 -18.08
C GLU A 314 6.47 -25.05 -17.01
N GLN A 315 6.81 -23.79 -17.24
CA GLN A 315 6.54 -22.68 -16.34
C GLN A 315 5.03 -22.42 -16.21
N CYS A 316 4.28 -22.61 -17.29
CA CYS A 316 2.84 -22.46 -17.26
C CYS A 316 2.12 -23.64 -16.60
N LEU A 317 2.65 -24.85 -16.69
CA LEU A 317 2.13 -26.03 -15.97
C LEU A 317 2.28 -25.87 -14.47
N ASP A 318 3.40 -25.33 -14.05
CA ASP A 318 3.62 -25.00 -12.63
C ASP A 318 2.75 -23.83 -12.16
N MET A 319 2.51 -22.83 -13.01
CA MET A 319 1.54 -21.77 -12.74
C MET A 319 0.12 -22.33 -12.57
N PHE A 320 -0.29 -23.28 -13.37
CA PHE A 320 -1.59 -23.96 -13.25
C PHE A 320 -1.62 -24.86 -12.00
N GLY A 321 -0.55 -25.54 -11.66
CA GLY A 321 -0.42 -26.32 -10.43
C GLY A 321 -0.54 -25.44 -9.18
N LEU A 322 0.19 -24.32 -9.13
CA LEU A 322 0.14 -23.35 -8.04
C LEU A 322 -1.19 -22.59 -7.99
N TYR A 323 -1.81 -22.28 -9.13
CA TYR A 323 -3.12 -21.64 -9.18
C TYR A 323 -4.23 -22.60 -8.71
N THR A 324 -4.16 -23.88 -9.06
CA THR A 324 -5.05 -24.90 -8.53
C THR A 324 -4.80 -25.16 -7.07
N GLU A 325 -3.54 -25.15 -6.62
CA GLU A 325 -3.19 -25.26 -5.21
C GLU A 325 -3.70 -24.06 -4.40
N TYR A 326 -3.52 -22.83 -4.87
CA TYR A 326 -4.08 -21.63 -4.23
C TYR A 326 -5.62 -21.68 -4.11
N TYR A 327 -6.31 -22.24 -5.11
CA TYR A 327 -7.77 -22.38 -5.11
C TYR A 327 -8.29 -23.53 -4.25
N PHE A 328 -7.50 -24.59 -4.05
CA PHE A 328 -7.91 -25.78 -3.27
C PHE A 328 -7.38 -25.81 -1.84
N THR A 329 -6.42 -24.96 -1.45
CA THR A 329 -5.77 -24.98 -0.14
C THR A 329 -6.61 -24.42 1.02
N ASN A 330 -7.83 -23.95 0.80
CA ASN A 330 -8.72 -23.77 1.93
C ASN A 330 -9.38 -25.08 2.44
N ARG A 331 -9.10 -26.24 1.84
CA ARG A 331 -9.45 -27.57 2.40
C ARG A 331 -8.50 -28.65 1.88
N ARG A 332 -7.53 -29.07 2.72
CA ARG A 332 -6.71 -30.30 2.70
C ARG A 332 -6.00 -30.63 1.39
N MET A 333 -4.70 -30.40 1.39
CA MET A 333 -3.71 -30.69 0.36
C MET A 333 -3.72 -32.13 -0.13
N ILE A 334 -3.69 -32.29 -1.45
CA ILE A 334 -3.12 -33.47 -2.11
C ILE A 334 -1.81 -33.03 -2.73
N ASN A 335 -0.70 -33.58 -2.23
CA ASN A 335 0.66 -33.29 -2.61
C ASN A 335 0.90 -33.69 -4.09
N ILE A 336 0.98 -32.72 -5.01
CA ILE A 336 1.23 -32.91 -6.44
C ILE A 336 2.70 -33.31 -6.70
N TYR A 337 3.59 -33.12 -5.74
CA TYR A 337 4.98 -33.61 -5.77
C TYR A 337 5.13 -35.11 -5.50
N SER A 338 4.02 -35.85 -5.39
CA SER A 338 4.05 -37.29 -5.34
C SER A 338 4.53 -37.88 -6.68
N TRP A 339 5.07 -39.12 -6.64
CA TRP A 339 5.51 -39.86 -7.84
C TRP A 339 4.50 -39.87 -9.00
N LYS A 340 3.21 -39.68 -8.76
CA LYS A 340 2.16 -39.51 -9.76
C LYS A 340 2.24 -38.20 -10.53
N GLY A 341 2.65 -37.10 -9.89
CA GLY A 341 2.92 -35.81 -10.55
C GLY A 341 4.13 -35.88 -11.48
N LYS A 342 5.21 -36.51 -11.04
CA LYS A 342 6.42 -36.74 -11.86
C LYS A 342 6.14 -37.67 -13.06
N LEU A 343 5.26 -38.64 -12.94
CA LEU A 343 4.87 -39.54 -14.04
C LEU A 343 4.03 -38.81 -15.10
N LEU A 344 3.21 -37.85 -14.70
CA LEU A 344 2.45 -36.98 -15.63
C LEU A 344 3.34 -36.02 -16.41
N LEU A 345 4.43 -35.53 -15.82
CA LEU A 345 5.39 -34.62 -16.45
C LEU A 345 6.28 -35.32 -17.48
N THR A 346 6.66 -36.58 -17.28
CA THR A 346 7.52 -37.32 -18.16
C THR A 346 6.84 -37.92 -19.40
N THR A 347 5.51 -37.93 -19.45
CA THR A 347 4.79 -38.59 -20.55
C THR A 347 4.23 -37.66 -21.59
N ASN A 348 4.65 -36.27 -21.65
CA ASN A 348 4.23 -35.82 -22.91
C ASN A 348 4.04 -34.42 -23.47
N ARG A 349 4.81 -34.17 -24.49
CA ARG A 349 4.56 -33.19 -25.57
C ARG A 349 3.33 -33.50 -26.45
N TYR A 350 3.02 -34.80 -26.67
CA TYR A 350 1.87 -35.24 -27.46
C TYR A 350 0.52 -35.19 -26.72
N PHE A 351 0.54 -35.35 -25.41
CA PHE A 351 -0.64 -35.28 -24.56
C PHE A 351 -1.22 -33.87 -24.46
N MET A 352 -0.36 -32.84 -24.46
CA MET A 352 -0.78 -31.45 -24.44
C MET A 352 -1.53 -30.99 -25.66
N HIS A 353 -1.17 -31.46 -26.86
CA HIS A 353 -1.93 -31.17 -28.09
C HIS A 353 -3.32 -31.83 -28.09
N ALA A 354 -3.46 -33.01 -27.49
CA ALA A 354 -4.75 -33.69 -27.35
C ALA A 354 -5.64 -33.11 -26.24
N ILE A 355 -5.01 -32.47 -25.21
CA ILE A 355 -5.72 -31.83 -24.06
C ILE A 355 -6.17 -30.39 -24.38
N LYS A 356 -5.56 -29.70 -25.37
CA LYS A 356 -5.92 -28.32 -25.72
C LYS A 356 -7.45 -28.05 -25.81
N PRO A 357 -8.26 -28.91 -26.47
CA PRO A 357 -9.72 -28.77 -26.46
C PRO A 357 -10.34 -29.07 -25.10
N PHE A 358 -9.78 -30.02 -24.33
CA PHE A 358 -10.25 -30.35 -22.98
C PHE A 358 -9.95 -29.26 -21.96
N VAL A 359 -8.77 -28.60 -22.03
CA VAL A 359 -8.41 -27.46 -21.19
C VAL A 359 -9.31 -26.26 -21.48
N ARG A 360 -9.61 -25.98 -22.76
CA ARG A 360 -10.58 -24.93 -23.13
C ARG A 360 -12.01 -25.30 -22.66
N LEU A 361 -12.41 -26.55 -22.75
CA LEU A 361 -13.67 -27.03 -22.23
C LEU A 361 -13.68 -27.02 -20.69
N SER A 362 -12.58 -27.42 -20.05
CA SER A 362 -12.38 -27.40 -18.61
C SER A 362 -12.42 -25.96 -18.07
N ALA A 363 -11.77 -24.98 -18.72
CA ALA A 363 -11.82 -23.58 -18.34
C ALA A 363 -13.25 -23.01 -18.43
N ARG A 364 -14.02 -23.36 -19.49
CA ARG A 364 -15.42 -22.97 -19.63
C ARG A 364 -16.32 -23.65 -18.60
N VAL A 365 -16.09 -24.93 -18.32
CA VAL A 365 -16.81 -25.69 -17.31
C VAL A 365 -16.43 -25.16 -15.92
N HIS A 366 -15.16 -24.89 -15.67
CA HIS A 366 -14.67 -24.31 -14.41
C HIS A 366 -15.25 -22.92 -14.17
N SER A 367 -15.27 -22.05 -15.18
CA SER A 367 -15.90 -20.73 -15.11
C SER A 367 -17.39 -20.84 -14.78
N ARG A 368 -18.10 -21.78 -15.40
CA ARG A 368 -19.52 -22.05 -15.10
C ARG A 368 -19.71 -22.64 -13.71
N VAL A 369 -18.90 -23.61 -13.32
CA VAL A 369 -18.95 -24.22 -11.97
C VAL A 369 -18.62 -23.15 -10.90
N LYS A 370 -17.64 -22.29 -11.16
CA LYS A 370 -17.30 -21.16 -10.30
C LYS A 370 -18.47 -20.17 -10.18
N SER A 371 -19.06 -19.82 -11.33
CA SER A 371 -20.27 -18.98 -11.34
C SER A 371 -21.41 -19.61 -10.55
N ILE A 372 -21.69 -20.90 -10.76
CA ILE A 372 -22.70 -21.64 -10.01
C ILE A 372 -22.36 -21.69 -8.52
N TYR A 373 -21.10 -21.96 -8.15
CA TYR A 373 -20.65 -21.92 -6.75
C TYR A 373 -20.87 -20.54 -6.11
N TYR A 374 -20.51 -19.45 -6.78
CA TYR A 374 -20.76 -18.10 -6.28
C TYR A 374 -22.25 -17.80 -6.18
N HIS A 375 -23.07 -18.23 -7.14
CA HIS A 375 -24.52 -18.08 -7.07
C HIS A 375 -25.12 -18.88 -5.90
N ILE A 376 -24.68 -20.11 -5.69
CA ILE A 376 -25.10 -20.94 -4.54
C ILE A 376 -24.62 -20.29 -3.23
N LYS A 377 -23.35 -19.90 -3.16
CA LYS A 377 -22.79 -19.22 -1.97
C LYS A 377 -23.58 -17.95 -1.66
N ASN A 378 -23.79 -17.09 -2.65
CA ASN A 378 -24.52 -15.83 -2.49
C ASN A 378 -25.99 -16.10 -2.12
N PHE A 379 -26.61 -17.12 -2.70
CA PHE A 379 -27.94 -17.56 -2.34
C PHE A 379 -28.00 -18.06 -0.88
N LEU A 380 -27.05 -18.87 -0.44
CA LEU A 380 -26.99 -19.35 0.94
C LEU A 380 -26.76 -18.18 1.92
N VAL A 381 -25.86 -17.26 1.61
CA VAL A 381 -25.64 -16.05 2.41
C VAL A 381 -26.90 -15.18 2.44
N TYR A 382 -27.59 -15.04 1.30
CA TYR A 382 -28.87 -14.35 1.23
C TYR A 382 -29.92 -15.05 2.12
N MET A 383 -30.04 -16.38 2.04
CA MET A 383 -30.98 -17.15 2.87
C MET A 383 -30.65 -17.01 4.37
N MET A 384 -29.37 -17.03 4.74
CA MET A 384 -28.94 -16.77 6.12
C MET A 384 -29.33 -15.37 6.59
N LYS A 385 -29.11 -14.34 5.77
CA LYS A 385 -29.53 -12.96 6.05
C LYS A 385 -31.05 -12.87 6.14
N PHE A 386 -31.76 -13.49 5.22
CA PHE A 386 -33.22 -13.50 5.17
C PHE A 386 -33.83 -14.12 6.43
N TRP A 387 -33.45 -15.36 6.76
CA TRP A 387 -33.95 -16.04 7.96
C TRP A 387 -33.48 -15.38 9.25
N GLY A 388 -32.28 -14.83 9.27
CA GLY A 388 -31.77 -14.04 10.39
C GLY A 388 -32.63 -12.79 10.63
N TYR A 389 -32.82 -11.96 9.62
CA TYR A 389 -33.55 -10.70 9.72
C TYR A 389 -35.01 -10.90 10.19
N TRP A 390 -35.71 -11.89 9.65
CA TRP A 390 -37.09 -12.20 10.03
C TRP A 390 -37.17 -13.08 11.27
N GLY A 391 -36.32 -14.08 11.41
CA GLY A 391 -36.31 -15.06 12.51
C GLY A 391 -35.94 -14.45 13.85
N TYR A 392 -34.87 -13.65 13.91
CA TYR A 392 -34.47 -12.97 15.16
C TYR A 392 -35.54 -11.99 15.67
N SER A 393 -36.40 -11.47 14.79
CA SER A 393 -37.50 -10.60 15.19
C SER A 393 -38.55 -11.26 16.06
N LEU A 394 -38.59 -12.59 16.10
CA LEU A 394 -39.48 -13.37 16.97
C LEU A 394 -39.03 -13.31 18.44
N LEU A 395 -37.78 -12.98 18.71
CA LEU A 395 -37.27 -12.85 20.07
C LEU A 395 -37.81 -11.60 20.75
N PRO A 396 -38.18 -11.64 22.03
CA PRO A 396 -38.66 -10.47 22.75
C PRO A 396 -37.51 -9.42 22.89
N LYS A 397 -37.82 -8.20 22.57
CA LYS A 397 -36.90 -7.07 22.76
C LYS A 397 -36.72 -6.76 24.24
N LYS A 398 -35.52 -6.34 24.61
CA LYS A 398 -35.21 -5.83 25.95
C LYS A 398 -35.10 -4.32 25.84
N LYS A 399 -36.07 -3.59 26.38
CA LYS A 399 -36.24 -2.13 26.20
C LYS A 399 -34.98 -1.33 26.54
N ASN A 400 -34.31 -1.66 27.64
CA ASN A 400 -33.11 -0.97 28.08
C ASN A 400 -31.79 -1.50 27.48
N LEU A 401 -31.82 -2.45 26.52
CA LEU A 401 -30.64 -2.98 25.86
C LEU A 401 -30.35 -2.18 24.58
N TRP A 402 -29.24 -1.46 24.61
CA TRP A 402 -28.74 -0.68 23.50
C TRP A 402 -27.44 -1.27 23.00
N VAL A 403 -27.29 -1.47 21.70
CA VAL A 403 -26.06 -2.02 21.10
C VAL A 403 -25.37 -1.00 20.24
N PHE A 404 -24.04 -1.03 20.27
CA PHE A 404 -23.14 -0.16 19.57
C PHE A 404 -22.15 -0.96 18.73
N SER A 405 -21.70 -0.41 17.63
CA SER A 405 -20.63 -1.01 16.82
C SER A 405 -19.99 0.10 15.99
N GLY A 406 -18.69 -0.03 15.70
CA GLY A 406 -17.99 0.92 14.86
C GLY A 406 -17.88 0.48 13.41
N PHE A 407 -17.26 1.31 12.59
CA PHE A 407 -17.08 1.13 11.17
C PHE A 407 -16.56 -0.27 10.82
N LYS A 408 -17.20 -0.93 9.86
CA LYS A 408 -16.92 -2.31 9.42
C LYS A 408 -16.91 -3.35 10.55
N LYS A 409 -17.45 -3.05 11.74
CA LYS A 409 -17.55 -3.96 12.90
C LYS A 409 -16.24 -4.21 13.64
N ASP A 410 -15.20 -3.42 13.38
CA ASP A 410 -13.84 -3.67 13.88
C ASP A 410 -13.12 -2.45 14.45
N SER A 411 -13.77 -1.30 14.54
CA SER A 411 -13.21 -0.06 15.09
C SER A 411 -13.92 0.38 16.37
N TYR A 412 -13.22 1.16 17.22
CA TYR A 412 -13.75 1.84 18.40
C TYR A 412 -13.35 3.31 18.35
N ILE A 413 -14.05 4.05 17.49
CA ILE A 413 -13.80 5.46 17.16
C ILE A 413 -15.11 6.17 16.88
N ASP A 414 -15.04 7.49 16.65
CA ASP A 414 -16.11 8.35 16.14
C ASP A 414 -17.32 8.47 17.09
N ASN A 415 -18.43 8.97 16.60
CA ASN A 415 -19.61 9.34 17.38
C ASN A 415 -20.21 8.21 18.21
N THR A 416 -20.19 6.96 17.67
CA THR A 416 -20.68 5.81 18.39
C THR A 416 -19.84 5.50 19.65
N LYS A 417 -18.51 5.68 19.60
CA LYS A 417 -17.62 5.53 20.75
C LYS A 417 -17.99 6.52 21.85
N TYR A 418 -18.06 7.81 21.53
CA TYR A 418 -18.27 8.85 22.53
C TYR A 418 -19.66 8.77 23.18
N LEU A 419 -20.70 8.45 22.40
CA LEU A 419 -22.02 8.23 22.98
C LEU A 419 -22.05 6.95 23.86
N PHE A 420 -21.35 5.89 23.45
CA PHE A 420 -21.25 4.66 24.25
C PHE A 420 -20.52 4.93 25.58
N ASP A 421 -19.38 5.63 25.55
CA ASP A 421 -18.61 6.01 26.74
C ASP A 421 -19.47 6.83 27.70
N HIS A 422 -20.20 7.83 27.18
CA HIS A 422 -21.10 8.67 27.97
C HIS A 422 -22.19 7.83 28.67
N ILE A 423 -22.83 6.90 27.94
CA ILE A 423 -23.90 6.08 28.49
C ILE A 423 -23.36 5.10 29.55
N VAL A 424 -22.22 4.46 29.30
CA VAL A 424 -21.65 3.51 30.27
C VAL A 424 -21.29 4.22 31.58
N GLN A 425 -20.85 5.46 31.52
CA GLN A 425 -20.45 6.24 32.69
C GLN A 425 -21.63 6.89 33.43
N ASN A 426 -22.66 7.36 32.73
CA ASN A 426 -23.69 8.22 33.32
C ASN A 426 -25.08 7.57 33.39
N HIS A 427 -25.34 6.47 32.65
CA HIS A 427 -26.68 5.86 32.54
C HIS A 427 -26.68 4.37 32.91
N PRO A 428 -26.46 3.99 34.18
CA PRO A 428 -26.42 2.60 34.63
C PRO A 428 -27.75 1.84 34.41
N GLU A 429 -28.87 2.55 34.19
CA GLU A 429 -30.17 1.95 33.85
C GLU A 429 -30.23 1.43 32.42
N ILE A 430 -29.32 1.87 31.53
CA ILE A 430 -29.19 1.40 30.16
C ILE A 430 -28.16 0.30 30.11
N GLU A 431 -28.54 -0.86 29.61
CA GLU A 431 -27.60 -1.92 29.28
C GLU A 431 -26.93 -1.62 27.93
N ALA A 432 -25.91 -0.77 27.94
CA ALA A 432 -25.11 -0.47 26.75
C ALA A 432 -24.12 -1.60 26.48
N VAL A 433 -24.01 -2.06 25.23
CA VAL A 433 -23.16 -3.16 24.84
C VAL A 433 -22.44 -2.85 23.53
N TRP A 434 -21.12 -2.97 23.51
CA TRP A 434 -20.33 -2.89 22.30
C TRP A 434 -20.20 -4.25 21.60
N LEU A 435 -20.45 -4.27 20.29
CA LEU A 435 -20.33 -5.45 19.44
C LEU A 435 -19.20 -5.27 18.44
N THR A 436 -18.19 -6.16 18.44
CA THR A 436 -17.06 -6.07 17.55
C THR A 436 -16.64 -7.42 16.96
N LYS A 437 -15.96 -7.38 15.80
CA LYS A 437 -15.22 -8.51 15.24
C LYS A 437 -13.72 -8.45 15.55
N SER A 438 -13.18 -7.25 15.83
CA SER A 438 -11.79 -7.03 16.14
C SER A 438 -11.41 -7.65 17.49
N ASN A 439 -10.26 -8.35 17.53
CA ASN A 439 -9.72 -8.85 18.79
C ASN A 439 -9.16 -7.70 19.63
N ASP A 440 -8.51 -6.74 19.00
CA ASP A 440 -7.87 -5.61 19.66
C ASP A 440 -8.91 -4.74 20.38
N VAL A 441 -9.99 -4.35 19.67
CA VAL A 441 -11.10 -3.59 20.28
C VAL A 441 -11.78 -4.40 21.41
N PHE A 442 -11.88 -5.72 21.25
CA PHE A 442 -12.48 -6.56 22.29
C PHE A 442 -11.64 -6.57 23.58
N GLU A 443 -10.32 -6.75 23.46
CA GLU A 443 -9.44 -6.76 24.64
C GLU A 443 -9.31 -5.33 25.23
N GLU A 444 -9.21 -4.27 24.41
CA GLU A 444 -9.21 -2.88 24.86
C GLU A 444 -10.43 -2.56 25.75
N LEU A 445 -11.64 -2.91 25.28
CA LEU A 445 -12.86 -2.62 26.05
C LEU A 445 -13.04 -3.52 27.27
N LYS A 446 -12.53 -4.73 27.21
CA LYS A 446 -12.51 -5.64 28.35
C LYS A 446 -11.55 -5.18 29.45
N GLU A 447 -10.38 -4.61 29.09
CA GLU A 447 -9.46 -3.98 30.05
C GLU A 447 -10.09 -2.77 30.75
N LYS A 448 -10.94 -2.03 30.05
CA LYS A 448 -11.73 -0.92 30.59
C LYS A 448 -12.94 -1.39 31.43
N GLU A 449 -13.14 -2.69 31.55
CA GLU A 449 -14.33 -3.30 32.17
C GLU A 449 -15.66 -2.89 31.50
N TYR A 450 -15.63 -2.53 30.22
CA TYR A 450 -16.82 -2.14 29.47
C TYR A 450 -17.56 -3.35 28.88
N PRO A 451 -18.91 -3.30 28.81
CA PRO A 451 -19.72 -4.40 28.29
C PRO A 451 -19.44 -4.64 26.80
N VAL A 452 -18.60 -5.62 26.47
CA VAL A 452 -18.22 -5.95 25.08
C VAL A 452 -18.44 -7.42 24.77
N TYR A 453 -18.89 -7.71 23.54
CA TYR A 453 -19.07 -9.08 23.02
C TYR A 453 -18.57 -9.20 21.58
N LYS A 454 -18.00 -10.37 21.25
CA LYS A 454 -17.73 -10.72 19.85
C LYS A 454 -19.03 -10.87 19.09
N MET A 455 -19.20 -10.16 17.99
CA MET A 455 -20.43 -10.06 17.22
C MET A 455 -20.95 -11.45 16.77
N GLY A 456 -20.05 -12.35 16.34
CA GLY A 456 -20.39 -13.72 15.91
C GLY A 456 -20.54 -14.74 17.04
N SER A 457 -20.33 -14.37 18.30
CA SER A 457 -20.52 -15.27 19.43
C SER A 457 -22.01 -15.45 19.76
N PHE A 458 -22.39 -16.60 20.39
CA PHE A 458 -23.77 -16.84 20.81
C PHE A 458 -24.32 -15.70 21.69
N LYS A 459 -23.52 -15.21 22.65
CA LYS A 459 -23.89 -14.07 23.51
C LYS A 459 -24.07 -12.78 22.70
N GLY A 460 -23.15 -12.47 21.79
CA GLY A 460 -23.24 -11.30 20.92
C GLY A 460 -24.47 -11.33 20.02
N ILE A 461 -24.75 -12.47 19.40
CA ILE A 461 -25.97 -12.70 18.60
C ILE A 461 -27.23 -12.49 19.45
N CYS A 462 -27.29 -13.06 20.66
CA CYS A 462 -28.43 -12.88 21.56
C CYS A 462 -28.62 -11.41 21.99
N LYS A 463 -27.50 -10.66 22.23
CA LYS A 463 -27.56 -9.21 22.55
C LYS A 463 -28.14 -8.45 21.36
N MET A 464 -27.59 -8.65 20.16
CA MET A 464 -28.06 -7.97 18.95
C MET A 464 -29.54 -8.29 18.64
N ALA A 465 -29.93 -9.57 18.71
CA ALA A 465 -31.26 -10.00 18.38
C ALA A 465 -32.34 -9.42 19.32
N ARG A 466 -32.00 -9.21 20.60
CA ARG A 466 -32.89 -8.67 21.64
C ARG A 466 -32.75 -7.18 21.87
N ALA A 467 -31.78 -6.50 21.24
CA ALA A 467 -31.60 -5.07 21.41
C ALA A 467 -32.80 -4.28 20.93
N GLU A 468 -33.27 -3.35 21.74
CA GLU A 468 -34.30 -2.36 21.35
C GLU A 468 -33.70 -1.31 20.42
N ILE A 469 -32.52 -0.79 20.79
CA ILE A 469 -31.79 0.25 20.06
C ILE A 469 -30.49 -0.31 19.49
N ALA A 470 -30.19 0.05 18.25
CA ALA A 470 -28.87 -0.08 17.64
C ALA A 470 -28.37 1.31 17.22
N VAL A 471 -27.22 1.70 17.69
CA VAL A 471 -26.60 3.00 17.37
C VAL A 471 -25.51 2.79 16.34
N THR A 472 -25.50 3.63 15.30
CA THR A 472 -24.56 3.57 14.20
C THR A 472 -24.15 4.96 13.76
N ASP A 473 -22.94 5.14 13.24
CA ASP A 473 -22.44 6.37 12.63
C ASP A 473 -22.09 6.21 11.16
N HIS A 474 -22.23 5.01 10.63
CA HIS A 474 -22.07 4.68 9.23
C HIS A 474 -23.34 3.96 8.71
N PHE A 475 -23.23 3.30 7.56
CA PHE A 475 -24.32 2.48 7.04
C PHE A 475 -24.58 1.30 7.96
N ILE A 476 -25.84 1.06 8.26
CA ILE A 476 -26.24 -0.01 9.18
C ILE A 476 -25.73 -1.39 8.73
N MET A 477 -25.71 -1.63 7.42
CA MET A 477 -25.17 -2.90 6.86
C MET A 477 -23.64 -2.99 6.95
N SER A 478 -22.96 -1.85 7.11
CA SER A 478 -21.53 -1.82 7.43
C SER A 478 -21.28 -2.25 8.88
N ASP A 479 -22.02 -1.72 9.82
CA ASP A 479 -21.76 -1.82 11.25
C ASP A 479 -22.42 -3.04 11.88
N TYR A 480 -23.55 -3.51 11.33
CA TYR A 480 -24.29 -4.66 11.80
C TYR A 480 -24.51 -5.72 10.72
N SER A 481 -24.97 -6.89 11.10
CA SER A 481 -25.30 -7.96 10.17
C SER A 481 -26.54 -8.75 10.62
N GLN A 482 -27.43 -9.04 9.69
CA GLN A 482 -28.60 -9.89 9.91
C GLN A 482 -28.21 -11.31 10.35
N ILE A 483 -27.08 -11.82 9.87
CA ILE A 483 -26.56 -13.14 10.29
C ILE A 483 -26.22 -13.15 11.78
N TYR A 484 -25.82 -11.99 12.31
CA TYR A 484 -25.42 -11.84 13.71
C TYR A 484 -26.51 -11.23 14.59
N GLY A 485 -27.77 -11.30 14.16
CA GLY A 485 -28.89 -10.96 14.99
C GLY A 485 -29.62 -9.65 14.69
N PHE A 486 -29.08 -8.78 13.80
CA PHE A 486 -29.78 -7.58 13.39
C PHE A 486 -31.11 -7.94 12.72
N ASN A 487 -32.21 -7.24 13.07
CA ASN A 487 -33.55 -7.55 12.60
C ASN A 487 -34.44 -6.30 12.51
N HIS A 488 -35.57 -6.39 11.79
CA HIS A 488 -36.44 -5.27 11.47
C HIS A 488 -37.14 -4.62 12.67
N ARG A 489 -37.14 -5.25 13.84
CA ARG A 489 -37.74 -4.69 15.07
C ARG A 489 -36.74 -3.87 15.89
N THR A 490 -35.44 -3.91 15.53
CA THR A 490 -34.44 -3.08 16.18
C THR A 490 -34.57 -1.65 15.69
N LYS A 491 -34.76 -0.71 16.58
CA LYS A 491 -34.79 0.73 16.28
C LYS A 491 -33.38 1.24 16.05
N VAL A 492 -33.14 1.90 14.94
CA VAL A 492 -31.80 2.37 14.55
C VAL A 492 -31.67 3.87 14.78
N VAL A 493 -30.69 4.24 15.59
CA VAL A 493 -30.28 5.62 15.79
C VAL A 493 -29.05 5.88 14.97
N GLN A 494 -29.13 6.80 14.02
CA GLN A 494 -28.06 7.20 13.12
C GLN A 494 -27.42 8.49 13.62
N LEU A 495 -26.14 8.45 13.99
CA LEU A 495 -25.37 9.62 14.42
C LEU A 495 -24.63 10.28 13.25
N TRP A 496 -24.35 9.49 12.20
CA TRP A 496 -23.46 9.81 11.10
C TRP A 496 -22.01 10.10 11.57
N HIS A 497 -21.07 10.11 10.65
CA HIS A 497 -19.65 10.26 10.96
C HIS A 497 -19.10 11.68 10.72
N GLY A 498 -19.94 12.65 10.35
CA GLY A 498 -19.57 14.05 10.17
C GLY A 498 -20.43 14.77 9.14
N VAL A 499 -20.44 16.07 9.18
CA VAL A 499 -20.97 16.93 8.11
C VAL A 499 -19.99 16.94 6.94
N GLY A 500 -20.44 17.25 5.74
CA GLY A 500 -19.53 17.20 4.60
C GLY A 500 -20.07 17.83 3.33
N PHE A 501 -19.19 18.06 2.39
CA PHE A 501 -19.48 18.70 1.12
C PHE A 501 -19.87 17.70 0.01
N LYS A 502 -19.42 16.46 0.13
CA LYS A 502 -19.50 15.44 -0.95
C LYS A 502 -20.94 14.96 -1.14
N SER A 503 -21.32 14.77 -2.40
CA SER A 503 -22.62 14.19 -2.72
C SER A 503 -22.74 12.77 -2.15
N MET A 504 -23.87 12.51 -1.50
CA MET A 504 -24.20 11.22 -0.93
C MET A 504 -25.31 10.57 -1.79
N GLY A 505 -24.91 10.01 -2.94
CA GLY A 505 -25.79 9.11 -3.69
C GLY A 505 -26.85 9.79 -4.54
N ASP A 506 -26.55 10.88 -5.22
CA ASP A 506 -27.35 11.32 -6.36
C ASP A 506 -27.12 10.35 -7.50
N GLY A 507 -28.14 9.57 -7.88
CA GLY A 507 -28.38 8.86 -9.15
C GLY A 507 -27.34 8.84 -10.29
N VAL A 508 -26.13 9.30 -10.04
CA VAL A 508 -24.99 9.00 -10.88
C VAL A 508 -24.80 7.49 -10.76
N GLU A 509 -24.97 6.78 -11.84
CA GLU A 509 -24.44 5.45 -12.02
C GLU A 509 -22.99 5.49 -11.56
N VAL A 510 -22.75 5.21 -10.27
CA VAL A 510 -21.41 4.97 -9.72
C VAL A 510 -20.97 3.63 -10.24
N SER A 511 -20.55 3.64 -11.49
CA SER A 511 -20.24 2.46 -12.29
C SER A 511 -19.10 1.64 -11.72
N ASN A 512 -18.34 2.09 -10.70
CA ASN A 512 -17.17 1.35 -10.23
C ASN A 512 -16.79 1.48 -8.74
N THR A 513 -17.56 2.18 -7.89
CA THR A 513 -17.19 2.34 -6.46
C THR A 513 -18.28 1.89 -5.50
N THR A 514 -19.11 0.96 -5.88
CA THR A 514 -20.10 0.40 -4.99
C THR A 514 -19.44 -0.39 -3.90
N VAL A 515 -19.62 0.05 -2.65
CA VAL A 515 -19.61 -0.91 -1.54
C VAL A 515 -20.61 -2.00 -1.92
N PRO A 516 -20.17 -3.24 -2.17
CA PRO A 516 -21.08 -4.26 -2.66
C PRO A 516 -22.23 -4.43 -1.68
N GLY A 517 -23.45 -4.12 -2.09
CA GLY A 517 -24.67 -4.35 -1.31
C GLY A 517 -25.47 -3.12 -0.89
N VAL A 518 -25.03 -1.90 -1.20
CA VAL A 518 -25.84 -0.70 -0.96
C VAL A 518 -26.64 -0.37 -2.23
N VAL A 519 -27.90 -0.71 -2.24
CA VAL A 519 -28.85 -0.29 -3.29
C VAL A 519 -29.80 0.70 -2.63
N TYR A 520 -29.69 1.96 -3.00
CA TYR A 520 -30.64 2.99 -2.63
C TYR A 520 -31.97 2.68 -3.28
N SER A 521 -33.06 2.53 -2.53
CA SER A 521 -34.34 2.40 -3.19
C SER A 521 -35.51 2.75 -2.31
N THR A 522 -36.12 3.84 -2.65
CA THR A 522 -37.50 4.16 -2.33
C THR A 522 -38.49 3.27 -3.09
N ASP A 523 -38.04 2.48 -4.08
CA ASP A 523 -38.88 1.68 -4.98
C ASP A 523 -39.53 0.47 -4.34
N ILE A 524 -39.07 0.03 -3.15
CA ILE A 524 -39.62 -1.12 -2.43
C ILE A 524 -40.56 -0.74 -1.28
N LEU A 525 -40.65 0.55 -0.90
CA LEU A 525 -41.56 1.02 0.14
C LEU A 525 -42.92 1.32 -0.43
N ALA A 526 -43.94 0.77 0.21
CA ALA A 526 -45.33 1.00 -0.18
C ALA A 526 -45.84 2.32 0.46
N GLY A 527 -46.02 3.34 -0.35
CA GLY A 527 -46.61 4.60 0.06
C GLY A 527 -48.17 4.58 0.12
N PRO A 528 -48.77 5.51 0.84
CA PRO A 528 -50.24 5.67 0.87
C PRO A 528 -50.83 6.01 -0.50
N GLU A 529 -50.04 6.66 -1.36
CA GLU A 529 -50.44 7.12 -2.71
C GLU A 529 -50.35 5.97 -3.76
N ASP A 530 -49.66 4.84 -3.43
CA ASP A 530 -49.53 3.75 -4.39
C ASP A 530 -50.88 3.05 -4.64
N PRO A 531 -51.25 2.75 -5.92
CA PRO A 531 -52.40 1.91 -6.23
C PRO A 531 -52.31 0.55 -5.57
N LEU A 532 -53.44 -0.08 -5.20
CA LEU A 532 -53.49 -1.35 -4.50
C LEU A 532 -52.61 -2.45 -5.09
N PRO A 533 -52.53 -2.67 -6.42
CA PRO A 533 -51.65 -3.69 -7.01
C PRO A 533 -50.16 -3.34 -6.82
N VAL A 534 -49.79 -2.07 -6.94
CA VAL A 534 -48.42 -1.59 -6.75
C VAL A 534 -48.01 -1.74 -5.29
N ARG A 535 -48.89 -1.34 -4.37
CA ARG A 535 -48.66 -1.51 -2.93
C ARG A 535 -48.46 -2.99 -2.53
N PHE A 536 -49.23 -3.89 -3.14
CA PHE A 536 -49.05 -5.35 -2.93
C PHE A 536 -47.69 -5.83 -3.41
N TRP A 537 -47.26 -5.44 -4.64
CA TRP A 537 -45.97 -5.80 -5.20
C TRP A 537 -44.80 -5.19 -4.42
N LYS A 538 -44.91 -3.95 -3.98
CA LYS A 538 -43.90 -3.31 -3.12
C LYS A 538 -43.76 -4.03 -1.79
N LYS A 539 -44.84 -4.48 -1.16
CA LYS A 539 -44.80 -5.31 0.07
C LYS A 539 -44.09 -6.64 -0.16
N ILE A 540 -44.30 -7.30 -1.30
CA ILE A 540 -43.59 -8.52 -1.67
C ILE A 540 -42.09 -8.21 -1.88
N LYS A 541 -41.75 -7.19 -2.63
CA LYS A 541 -40.36 -6.76 -2.83
C LYS A 541 -39.69 -6.45 -1.48
N TYR A 542 -40.34 -5.71 -0.61
CA TYR A 542 -39.85 -5.40 0.73
C TYR A 542 -39.55 -6.66 1.52
N PHE A 543 -40.48 -7.62 1.57
CA PHE A 543 -40.31 -8.87 2.30
C PHE A 543 -39.03 -9.61 1.87
N PHE A 544 -38.74 -9.69 0.60
CA PHE A 544 -37.55 -10.39 0.10
C PHE A 544 -36.26 -9.55 0.12
N LEU A 545 -36.33 -8.24 -0.07
CA LEU A 545 -35.16 -7.38 -0.28
C LEU A 545 -34.72 -6.62 0.99
N ALA A 546 -35.60 -6.39 1.95
CA ALA A 546 -35.23 -5.71 3.20
C ALA A 546 -34.02 -6.35 3.93
N PRO A 547 -33.86 -7.69 3.96
CA PRO A 547 -32.69 -8.30 4.58
C PRO A 547 -31.34 -8.00 3.91
N VAL A 548 -31.33 -7.47 2.70
CA VAL A 548 -30.10 -7.26 1.90
C VAL A 548 -29.93 -5.83 1.39
N ARG A 549 -30.87 -4.94 1.71
CA ARG A 549 -30.82 -3.52 1.31
C ARG A 549 -30.66 -2.60 2.50
N GLU A 550 -29.88 -1.54 2.31
CA GLU A 550 -29.85 -0.42 3.25
C GLU A 550 -31.14 0.39 3.06
N LEU A 551 -31.91 0.56 4.13
CA LEU A 551 -33.21 1.24 4.10
C LEU A 551 -33.16 2.44 5.03
N PHE A 552 -32.85 3.61 4.49
CA PHE A 552 -32.69 4.86 5.24
C PHE A 552 -34.00 5.33 5.89
N GLU A 553 -35.11 5.12 5.22
CA GLU A 553 -36.44 5.49 5.70
C GLU A 553 -36.86 4.74 6.98
N GLN A 554 -36.10 3.72 7.36
CA GLN A 554 -36.34 2.93 8.58
C GLN A 554 -35.54 3.41 9.78
N TYR A 555 -34.74 4.46 9.66
CA TYR A 555 -34.08 5.03 10.82
C TYR A 555 -35.12 5.58 11.80
N PHE A 556 -34.98 5.16 13.03
CA PHE A 556 -35.81 5.60 14.14
C PHE A 556 -35.50 7.06 14.49
N MET A 557 -34.23 7.42 14.43
CA MET A 557 -33.74 8.78 14.66
C MET A 557 -32.48 9.03 13.84
N LEU A 558 -32.41 10.19 13.19
CA LEU A 558 -31.22 10.76 12.55
C LEU A 558 -30.83 11.99 13.35
N VAL A 559 -29.61 11.99 13.89
CA VAL A 559 -29.01 13.15 14.55
C VAL A 559 -28.51 14.12 13.49
N CYS A 560 -28.92 15.37 13.59
CA CYS A 560 -28.68 16.43 12.64
C CYS A 560 -27.96 17.60 13.34
N PRO A 561 -26.64 17.79 13.13
CA PRO A 561 -25.94 18.95 13.68
C PRO A 561 -26.40 20.28 13.11
N GLY A 562 -26.87 20.28 11.88
CA GLY A 562 -27.42 21.47 11.18
C GLY A 562 -28.36 21.11 10.05
N GLN A 563 -28.81 22.12 9.33
CA GLN A 563 -29.75 21.99 8.21
C GLN A 563 -29.17 21.15 7.06
N GLU A 564 -27.84 21.21 6.87
CA GLU A 564 -27.13 20.39 5.87
C GLU A 564 -27.52 18.90 5.96
N ARG A 565 -27.56 18.34 7.16
CA ARG A 565 -27.86 16.91 7.37
C ARG A 565 -29.27 16.56 6.93
N ILE A 566 -30.20 17.44 7.18
CA ILE A 566 -31.61 17.29 6.74
C ILE A 566 -31.69 17.33 5.21
N ASP A 567 -30.99 18.27 4.58
CA ASP A 567 -31.07 18.47 3.13
C ASP A 567 -30.27 17.36 2.38
N MET A 568 -29.07 17.07 2.84
CA MET A 568 -28.16 16.15 2.17
C MET A 568 -28.54 14.68 2.34
N ILE A 569 -29.12 14.31 3.47
CA ILE A 569 -29.47 12.93 3.79
C ILE A 569 -30.97 12.77 3.95
N GLY A 570 -31.58 13.52 4.86
CA GLY A 570 -32.96 13.32 5.23
C GLY A 570 -33.91 13.44 4.05
N ARG A 571 -33.86 14.58 3.34
CA ARG A 571 -34.75 14.84 2.20
C ARG A 571 -34.41 14.02 0.96
N LYS A 572 -33.12 13.88 0.65
CA LYS A 572 -32.68 13.05 -0.49
C LYS A 572 -33.08 11.58 -0.37
N TRP A 573 -33.07 11.04 0.82
CA TRP A 573 -33.45 9.65 1.08
C TRP A 573 -34.93 9.53 1.48
N ASN A 574 -35.72 10.60 1.33
CA ASN A 574 -37.14 10.65 1.59
C ASN A 574 -37.52 10.12 3.00
N MET A 575 -36.71 10.53 4.00
CA MET A 575 -36.98 10.19 5.41
C MET A 575 -38.12 10.99 5.98
N ASP A 576 -38.90 10.40 6.91
CA ASP A 576 -39.95 11.12 7.64
C ASP A 576 -39.32 12.21 8.53
N GLU A 577 -39.80 13.42 8.45
CA GLU A 577 -39.32 14.59 9.26
C GLU A 577 -39.32 14.30 10.77
N LYS A 578 -40.20 13.40 11.22
CA LYS A 578 -40.21 12.92 12.62
C LYS A 578 -38.92 12.21 13.05
N CYS A 579 -38.14 11.69 12.09
CA CYS A 579 -36.89 11.03 12.39
C CYS A 579 -35.79 12.01 12.76
N PHE A 580 -35.87 13.26 12.33
CA PHE A 580 -34.83 14.26 12.55
C PHE A 580 -34.76 14.69 14.01
N PHE A 581 -33.58 14.84 14.51
CA PHE A 581 -33.30 15.38 15.84
C PHE A 581 -32.08 16.29 15.77
N MET A 582 -32.30 17.58 16.07
CA MET A 582 -31.25 18.58 16.08
C MET A 582 -30.38 18.41 17.33
N ALA A 583 -29.15 18.00 17.16
CA ALA A 583 -28.13 17.89 18.18
C ALA A 583 -26.75 17.76 17.52
N GLY A 584 -25.70 18.18 18.19
CA GLY A 584 -24.33 18.04 17.72
C GLY A 584 -23.82 16.60 17.80
N HIS A 585 -22.61 16.43 17.30
CA HIS A 585 -21.96 15.12 17.31
C HIS A 585 -21.42 14.77 18.71
N PRO A 586 -21.67 13.56 19.23
CA PRO A 586 -21.18 13.15 20.56
C PRO A 586 -19.67 13.29 20.74
N ARG A 587 -18.86 13.12 19.70
CA ARG A 587 -17.40 13.29 19.75
C ARG A 587 -16.96 14.71 20.11
N ASN A 588 -17.79 15.71 19.86
CA ASN A 588 -17.48 17.12 20.12
C ASN A 588 -17.37 17.42 21.61
N ILE A 589 -17.94 16.58 22.50
CA ILE A 589 -17.89 16.76 23.96
C ILE A 589 -16.44 16.91 24.44
N LYS A 590 -15.53 16.11 23.88
CA LYS A 590 -14.12 16.11 24.25
C LYS A 590 -13.45 17.45 23.98
N ILE A 591 -13.86 18.09 22.89
CA ILE A 591 -13.34 19.41 22.51
C ILE A 591 -13.96 20.50 23.41
N TYR A 592 -15.28 20.46 23.67
CA TYR A 592 -15.92 21.38 24.59
C TYR A 592 -15.30 21.33 26.01
N ASP A 593 -14.85 20.15 26.46
CA ASP A 593 -14.19 19.98 27.77
C ASP A 593 -12.80 20.61 27.84
N GLN A 594 -12.14 20.77 26.69
CA GLN A 594 -10.80 21.35 26.57
C GLN A 594 -10.80 22.84 26.21
N MET A 595 -11.94 23.39 25.72
CA MET A 595 -12.04 24.80 25.36
C MET A 595 -11.70 25.72 26.55
N GLY A 596 -10.80 26.69 26.30
CA GLY A 596 -10.33 27.65 27.32
C GLY A 596 -9.08 27.19 28.06
N THR A 597 -8.55 25.98 27.78
CA THR A 597 -7.26 25.51 28.29
C THR A 597 -6.12 25.62 27.24
N GLU A 598 -6.43 26.15 26.07
CA GLU A 598 -5.57 26.19 24.90
C GLU A 598 -4.35 27.10 25.09
N THR A 599 -3.18 26.59 24.80
CA THR A 599 -2.01 27.42 24.49
C THR A 599 -2.07 27.74 22.99
N LYS A 600 -2.21 29.02 22.62
CA LYS A 600 -2.08 29.41 21.21
C LYS A 600 -0.73 28.97 20.68
N SER A 601 -0.76 28.01 19.79
CA SER A 601 0.42 27.54 19.05
C SER A 601 0.25 27.93 17.59
N ASN A 602 1.32 28.30 16.90
CA ASN A 602 1.24 28.59 15.46
C ASN A 602 1.30 27.28 14.65
N LYS A 603 0.51 26.26 15.06
CA LYS A 603 0.42 24.99 14.34
C LYS A 603 -0.63 25.05 13.25
N ILE A 604 -0.24 24.60 12.06
CA ILE A 604 -1.14 24.46 10.89
C ILE A 604 -1.36 22.97 10.65
N LEU A 605 -2.63 22.54 10.66
CA LEU A 605 -3.00 21.19 10.27
C LEU A 605 -3.20 21.12 8.74
N TYR A 606 -2.55 20.17 8.08
CA TYR A 606 -2.85 19.80 6.70
C TYR A 606 -3.54 18.44 6.65
N ALA A 607 -4.80 18.41 6.22
CA ALA A 607 -5.63 17.21 6.24
C ALA A 607 -6.41 17.03 4.93
N PRO A 608 -5.75 16.56 3.85
CA PRO A 608 -6.38 16.42 2.54
C PRO A 608 -7.27 15.19 2.45
N THR A 609 -8.23 15.22 1.53
CA THR A 609 -9.02 14.07 1.11
C THR A 609 -8.17 13.16 0.22
N TYR A 610 -8.18 11.84 0.44
CA TYR A 610 -7.57 10.89 -0.48
C TYR A 610 -8.33 10.82 -1.82
N ARG A 611 -7.63 10.46 -2.90
CA ARG A 611 -8.22 10.26 -4.22
C ARG A 611 -8.30 8.78 -4.56
N PHE A 612 -9.41 8.36 -5.16
CA PHE A 612 -9.53 6.99 -5.68
C PHE A 612 -8.63 6.76 -6.89
N HIS A 613 -8.30 7.82 -7.60
CA HIS A 613 -7.45 7.79 -8.79
C HIS A 613 -5.98 7.91 -8.40
N TYR A 614 -5.22 6.80 -8.48
CA TYR A 614 -3.83 6.72 -8.06
C TYR A 614 -2.93 7.84 -8.62
N GLN A 615 -3.04 8.12 -9.94
CA GLN A 615 -2.20 9.15 -10.57
C GLN A 615 -2.51 10.56 -10.02
N LYS A 616 -3.78 10.85 -9.73
CA LYS A 616 -4.17 12.14 -9.17
C LYS A 616 -3.77 12.29 -7.70
N GLU A 617 -3.89 11.20 -6.93
CA GLU A 617 -3.40 11.17 -5.55
C GLU A 617 -1.88 11.42 -5.50
N LYS A 618 -1.12 10.76 -6.41
CA LYS A 618 0.32 10.97 -6.53
C LYS A 618 0.67 12.43 -6.87
N GLU A 619 0.01 13.02 -7.85
CA GLU A 619 0.21 14.41 -8.26
C GLU A 619 0.05 15.38 -7.07
N LEU A 620 -1.02 15.24 -6.29
CA LEU A 620 -1.28 16.10 -5.14
C LEU A 620 -0.24 15.91 -4.01
N ILE A 621 0.21 14.69 -3.77
CA ILE A 621 1.27 14.42 -2.79
C ILE A 621 2.61 15.02 -3.26
N GLU A 622 2.97 14.89 -4.53
CA GLU A 622 4.17 15.51 -5.07
C GLU A 622 4.09 17.04 -5.04
N ASN A 623 2.93 17.64 -5.35
CA ASN A 623 2.75 19.09 -5.20
C ASN A 623 2.97 19.54 -3.76
N CYS A 624 2.45 18.81 -2.78
CA CYS A 624 2.67 19.10 -1.37
C CYS A 624 4.16 19.00 -1.00
N ILE A 625 4.85 17.93 -1.42
CA ILE A 625 6.27 17.75 -1.15
C ILE A 625 7.11 18.87 -1.80
N ASN A 626 6.82 19.25 -3.04
CA ASN A 626 7.49 20.35 -3.73
C ASN A 626 7.29 21.72 -3.04
N ALA A 627 6.22 21.86 -2.27
CA ALA A 627 5.96 23.05 -1.47
C ALA A 627 6.66 23.07 -0.11
N PHE A 628 7.33 21.98 0.32
CA PHE A 628 7.91 21.88 1.67
C PHE A 628 8.91 22.99 1.97
N GLY A 629 9.75 23.40 1.02
CA GLY A 629 10.68 24.53 1.20
C GLY A 629 9.94 25.84 1.53
N MET A 630 8.92 26.17 0.73
CA MET A 630 8.06 27.34 0.95
C MET A 630 7.30 27.26 2.30
N ILE A 631 6.82 26.07 2.64
CA ILE A 631 6.11 25.82 3.91
C ILE A 631 7.08 26.00 5.08
N GLN A 632 8.30 25.46 4.99
CA GLN A 632 9.34 25.62 6.03
C GLN A 632 9.67 27.08 6.26
N ASP A 633 9.95 27.84 5.18
CA ASP A 633 10.25 29.29 5.27
C ASP A 633 9.10 30.05 5.95
N PHE A 634 7.87 29.73 5.59
CA PHE A 634 6.69 30.33 6.22
C PHE A 634 6.55 29.94 7.69
N MET A 635 6.81 28.68 8.05
CA MET A 635 6.77 28.22 9.44
C MET A 635 7.87 28.86 10.29
N GLU A 636 9.02 29.14 9.73
CA GLU A 636 10.09 29.89 10.40
C GLU A 636 9.68 31.35 10.62
N GLU A 637 9.07 32.00 9.60
CA GLU A 637 8.57 33.39 9.70
C GLU A 637 7.60 33.58 10.88
N ILE A 638 6.67 32.63 11.08
CA ILE A 638 5.63 32.72 12.12
C ILE A 638 5.99 32.02 13.43
N ASP A 639 7.19 31.44 13.55
CA ASP A 639 7.60 30.53 14.63
C ASP A 639 6.57 29.42 14.87
N GLY A 640 6.19 28.72 13.80
CA GLY A 640 5.12 27.72 13.79
C GLY A 640 5.58 26.33 13.42
N GLN A 641 4.62 25.42 13.27
CA GLN A 641 4.79 24.03 12.84
C GLN A 641 3.68 23.67 11.85
N PHE A 642 4.04 22.97 10.78
CA PHE A 642 3.11 22.40 9.82
C PHE A 642 2.94 20.90 10.11
N VAL A 643 1.72 20.45 10.36
CA VAL A 643 1.45 19.07 10.80
C VAL A 643 0.57 18.39 9.78
N MET A 644 1.09 17.36 9.14
CA MET A 644 0.37 16.58 8.12
C MET A 644 -0.41 15.44 8.75
N ARG A 645 -1.69 15.35 8.44
CA ARG A 645 -2.55 14.21 8.77
C ARG A 645 -3.15 13.63 7.50
N LEU A 646 -2.61 12.52 7.06
CA LEU A 646 -3.03 11.87 5.81
C LEU A 646 -4.02 10.74 6.07
N HIS A 647 -4.89 10.50 5.10
CA HIS A 647 -5.76 9.33 5.15
C HIS A 647 -4.92 8.04 5.21
N PRO A 648 -5.29 6.99 6.00
CA PRO A 648 -4.52 5.76 6.13
C PRO A 648 -4.19 5.05 4.81
N HIS A 649 -5.04 5.23 3.77
CA HIS A 649 -4.76 4.71 2.43
C HIS A 649 -3.61 5.47 1.78
N THR A 650 -3.65 6.79 1.78
CA THR A 650 -2.61 7.67 1.25
C THR A 650 -1.29 7.45 1.98
N TRP A 651 -1.34 7.40 3.33
CA TRP A 651 -0.17 7.12 4.14
C TRP A 651 0.53 5.83 3.73
N ARG A 652 -0.20 4.72 3.64
CA ARG A 652 0.36 3.41 3.25
C ARG A 652 1.01 3.42 1.87
N ASN A 653 0.50 4.22 0.95
CA ASN A 653 1.02 4.29 -0.42
C ASN A 653 2.24 5.20 -0.55
N TYR A 654 2.37 6.24 0.30
CA TYR A 654 3.36 7.31 0.14
C TYR A 654 4.23 7.55 1.38
N GLU A 655 4.11 6.71 2.42
CA GLU A 655 4.81 6.84 3.70
C GLU A 655 6.29 7.11 3.52
N ASN A 656 7.00 6.25 2.82
CA ASN A 656 8.44 6.39 2.60
C ASN A 656 8.78 7.68 1.85
N ARG A 657 8.02 8.03 0.83
CA ARG A 657 8.26 9.23 0.02
C ARG A 657 8.12 10.51 0.85
N ILE A 658 7.10 10.56 1.70
CA ILE A 658 6.84 11.71 2.57
C ILE A 658 7.89 11.80 3.66
N LEU A 659 8.22 10.69 4.33
CA LEU A 659 9.22 10.67 5.41
C LEU A 659 10.60 11.09 4.90
N VAL A 660 10.99 10.67 3.70
CA VAL A 660 12.24 11.10 3.08
C VAL A 660 12.23 12.61 2.82
N ALA A 661 11.16 13.12 2.22
CA ALA A 661 11.06 14.56 1.94
C ALA A 661 11.04 15.42 3.21
N MET A 662 10.49 14.93 4.32
CA MET A 662 10.43 15.65 5.59
C MET A 662 11.77 15.74 6.33
N GLN A 663 12.76 14.91 6.00
CA GLN A 663 14.04 14.87 6.74
C GLN A 663 14.82 16.21 6.71
N GLU A 664 14.62 16.99 5.67
CA GLU A 664 15.29 18.30 5.49
C GLU A 664 14.54 19.46 6.19
N TYR A 665 13.34 19.20 6.74
CA TYR A 665 12.42 20.22 7.23
C TYR A 665 12.00 19.94 8.67
N ASP A 666 12.55 20.70 9.61
CA ASP A 666 12.30 20.50 11.05
C ASP A 666 10.97 21.07 11.56
N ARG A 667 10.31 21.90 10.74
CA ARG A 667 9.00 22.50 11.06
C ARG A 667 7.83 21.71 10.45
N ILE A 668 8.10 20.67 9.65
CA ILE A 668 7.09 19.82 9.02
C ILE A 668 7.01 18.49 9.78
N LEU A 669 5.85 18.21 10.36
CA LEU A 669 5.62 17.08 11.26
C LEU A 669 4.48 16.19 10.74
N LEU A 670 4.42 14.97 11.27
CA LEU A 670 3.29 14.07 11.06
C LEU A 670 2.42 13.97 12.31
N ASP A 671 1.11 14.03 12.13
CA ASP A 671 0.18 13.65 13.17
C ASP A 671 0.01 12.11 13.14
N THR A 672 0.51 11.46 14.18
CA THR A 672 0.45 10.01 14.39
C THR A 672 -0.62 9.60 15.38
N GLU A 673 -1.37 10.56 15.92
CA GLU A 673 -2.41 10.27 16.90
C GLU A 673 -3.55 9.44 16.30
N LYS A 674 -4.05 8.50 17.08
CA LYS A 674 -5.10 7.59 16.65
C LYS A 674 -6.41 8.33 16.35
N ASP A 675 -6.73 9.35 17.12
CA ASP A 675 -7.95 10.15 17.00
C ASP A 675 -7.60 11.65 16.92
N ILE A 676 -7.97 12.31 15.82
CA ILE A 676 -7.71 13.76 15.64
C ILE A 676 -8.39 14.62 16.70
N TYR A 677 -9.51 14.15 17.25
CA TYR A 677 -10.23 14.89 18.29
C TYR A 677 -9.50 14.93 19.64
N ASP A 678 -8.38 14.19 19.77
CA ASP A 678 -7.49 14.29 20.92
C ASP A 678 -6.54 15.49 20.83
N THR A 679 -6.25 16.00 19.62
CA THR A 679 -5.25 17.03 19.33
C THR A 679 -5.79 18.21 18.53
N ILE A 680 -7.05 18.19 18.10
CA ILE A 680 -7.62 19.22 17.19
C ILE A 680 -7.45 20.65 17.71
N LEU A 681 -7.53 20.89 19.01
CA LEU A 681 -7.37 22.22 19.62
C LEU A 681 -5.90 22.69 19.74
N GLU A 682 -4.93 21.84 19.39
CA GLU A 682 -3.53 22.26 19.29
C GLU A 682 -3.26 23.10 18.03
N TYR A 683 -4.15 23.05 17.05
CA TYR A 683 -3.99 23.72 15.78
C TYR A 683 -4.65 25.10 15.80
N SER A 684 -3.94 26.10 15.27
CA SER A 684 -4.46 27.46 15.11
C SER A 684 -5.13 27.67 13.74
N TYR A 685 -4.73 26.89 12.75
CA TYR A 685 -5.22 26.98 11.37
C TYR A 685 -5.31 25.59 10.76
N VAL A 686 -6.17 25.44 9.76
CA VAL A 686 -6.24 24.20 8.96
C VAL A 686 -6.19 24.53 7.46
N ILE A 687 -5.34 23.80 6.73
CA ILE A 687 -5.36 23.74 5.28
C ILE A 687 -5.97 22.39 4.90
N SER A 688 -7.01 22.38 4.13
CA SER A 688 -7.67 21.16 3.69
C SER A 688 -8.26 21.38 2.29
N ASP A 689 -8.72 20.33 1.67
CA ASP A 689 -9.42 20.40 0.39
C ASP A 689 -10.94 20.19 0.57
N TYR A 690 -11.41 19.01 0.23
CA TYR A 690 -12.84 18.63 0.30
C TYR A 690 -13.16 17.77 1.52
N SER A 691 -12.31 17.79 2.54
CA SER A 691 -12.46 17.00 3.76
C SER A 691 -13.39 17.67 4.78
N SER A 692 -14.22 16.87 5.43
CA SER A 692 -15.11 17.32 6.49
C SER A 692 -14.40 17.85 7.75
N ILE A 693 -13.12 17.49 7.93
CA ILE A 693 -12.34 17.94 9.09
C ILE A 693 -12.20 19.46 9.15
N ALA A 694 -12.18 20.15 7.98
CA ALA A 694 -12.15 21.59 7.93
C ALA A 694 -13.42 22.22 8.56
N LEU A 695 -14.59 21.59 8.40
CA LEU A 695 -15.82 22.01 9.05
C LEU A 695 -15.77 21.78 10.56
N ASP A 696 -15.28 20.63 11.00
CA ASP A 696 -15.12 20.35 12.44
C ASP A 696 -14.13 21.34 13.09
N CYS A 697 -13.00 21.64 12.46
CA CYS A 697 -12.06 22.68 12.92
C CYS A 697 -12.73 24.04 13.01
N SER A 698 -13.48 24.43 11.96
CA SER A 698 -14.17 25.73 11.92
C SER A 698 -15.24 25.86 13.00
N LEU A 699 -15.95 24.78 13.36
CA LEU A 699 -16.91 24.75 14.47
C LEU A 699 -16.27 25.20 15.79
N PHE A 700 -15.01 24.86 16.01
CA PHE A 700 -14.24 25.20 17.21
C PHE A 700 -13.39 26.47 17.07
N GLY A 701 -13.70 27.28 16.07
CA GLY A 701 -13.05 28.59 15.89
C GLY A 701 -11.67 28.52 15.22
N ILE A 702 -11.25 27.35 14.71
CA ILE A 702 -10.01 27.17 13.95
C ILE A 702 -10.32 27.52 12.48
N PRO A 703 -9.78 28.64 11.94
CA PRO A 703 -10.06 29.04 10.57
C PRO A 703 -9.45 28.08 9.54
N ALA A 704 -10.21 27.85 8.47
CA ALA A 704 -9.84 26.92 7.40
C ALA A 704 -9.51 27.66 6.09
N VAL A 705 -8.49 27.18 5.40
CA VAL A 705 -8.19 27.50 4.00
C VAL A 705 -8.45 26.26 3.16
N PHE A 706 -9.19 26.41 2.06
CA PHE A 706 -9.57 25.32 1.17
C PHE A 706 -8.66 25.28 -0.05
N LEU A 707 -7.68 24.37 -0.04
CA LEU A 707 -6.72 24.16 -1.12
C LEU A 707 -7.35 23.31 -2.24
N CYS A 708 -7.75 23.95 -3.32
CA CYS A 708 -8.58 23.41 -4.40
C CYS A 708 -7.79 23.16 -5.70
N GLU A 709 -6.54 22.68 -5.65
CA GLU A 709 -5.64 22.50 -6.80
C GLU A 709 -6.27 21.66 -7.93
N ASP A 710 -7.19 20.75 -7.61
CA ASP A 710 -7.79 19.83 -8.56
C ASP A 710 -9.31 19.93 -8.63
N TYR A 711 -9.90 21.09 -8.31
CA TYR A 711 -11.34 21.27 -8.19
C TYR A 711 -12.14 20.74 -9.40
N GLU A 712 -11.80 21.19 -10.61
CA GLU A 712 -12.52 20.79 -11.83
C GLU A 712 -12.39 19.28 -12.09
N TRP A 713 -11.20 18.74 -11.82
CA TRP A 713 -10.95 17.31 -11.95
C TRP A 713 -11.78 16.51 -10.94
N PHE A 714 -11.82 16.96 -9.69
CA PHE A 714 -12.57 16.32 -8.60
C PHE A 714 -14.08 16.28 -8.90
N VAL A 715 -14.65 17.41 -9.31
CA VAL A 715 -16.07 17.50 -9.71
C VAL A 715 -16.41 16.53 -10.83
N LYS A 716 -15.50 16.34 -11.78
CA LYS A 716 -15.73 15.52 -12.98
C LYS A 716 -15.52 14.03 -12.73
N ASN A 717 -14.56 13.65 -11.89
CA ASN A 717 -14.05 12.25 -11.82
C ASN A 717 -14.33 11.57 -10.47
N GLU A 718 -14.69 12.32 -9.42
CA GLU A 718 -15.06 11.81 -8.11
C GLU A 718 -16.58 11.99 -7.87
N ALA A 719 -17.03 11.77 -6.64
CA ALA A 719 -18.48 11.83 -6.30
C ALA A 719 -19.14 13.21 -6.47
N GLY A 720 -18.36 14.27 -6.75
CA GLY A 720 -18.86 15.64 -6.81
C GLY A 720 -19.34 16.15 -5.45
N PHE A 721 -20.01 17.29 -5.48
CA PHE A 721 -20.50 17.94 -4.27
C PHE A 721 -22.04 17.89 -4.18
N GLY A 722 -22.53 17.75 -2.97
CA GLY A 722 -23.95 17.82 -2.67
C GLY A 722 -24.42 19.23 -2.29
N VAL A 723 -23.48 20.16 -2.12
CA VAL A 723 -23.67 21.59 -1.85
C VAL A 723 -22.91 22.39 -2.90
N ASP A 724 -23.21 23.67 -3.02
CA ASP A 724 -22.38 24.60 -3.79
C ASP A 724 -21.07 24.85 -3.04
N PHE A 725 -20.09 24.02 -3.30
CA PHE A 725 -18.83 24.00 -2.55
C PHE A 725 -18.15 25.38 -2.51
N LEU A 726 -18.11 26.08 -3.63
CA LEU A 726 -17.41 27.35 -3.71
C LEU A 726 -18.04 28.45 -2.84
N ASN A 727 -19.39 28.41 -2.67
CA ASN A 727 -20.12 29.39 -1.88
C ASN A 727 -20.51 28.91 -0.49
N MET A 728 -20.41 27.60 -0.22
CA MET A 728 -20.84 26.98 1.04
C MET A 728 -19.68 26.42 1.86
N THR A 729 -18.45 26.92 1.69
CA THR A 729 -17.29 26.59 2.53
C THR A 729 -16.88 27.76 3.40
N PRO A 730 -16.69 27.55 4.73
CA PRO A 730 -16.44 28.62 5.69
C PRO A 730 -14.97 29.04 5.69
N GLY A 731 -14.49 29.63 4.60
CA GLY A 731 -13.14 30.14 4.45
C GLY A 731 -12.72 30.36 2.99
N PRO A 732 -11.56 30.97 2.78
CA PRO A 732 -11.05 31.27 1.45
C PRO A 732 -10.65 30.01 0.69
N LYS A 733 -10.65 30.12 -0.64
CA LYS A 733 -10.22 29.09 -1.58
C LYS A 733 -8.87 29.47 -2.15
N ALA A 734 -7.91 28.55 -2.10
CA ALA A 734 -6.60 28.67 -2.72
C ALA A 734 -6.47 27.60 -3.81
N TYR A 735 -5.80 27.93 -4.88
CA TYR A 735 -5.58 27.03 -6.01
C TYR A 735 -4.08 26.66 -6.16
N SER A 736 -3.25 27.17 -5.25
CA SER A 736 -1.84 26.85 -5.11
C SER A 736 -1.41 26.90 -3.64
N TRP A 737 -0.26 26.32 -3.32
CA TRP A 737 0.33 26.39 -1.99
C TRP A 737 0.70 27.83 -1.60
N GLU A 738 1.18 28.62 -2.54
CA GLU A 738 1.49 30.04 -2.32
C GLU A 738 0.23 30.80 -1.86
N GLU A 739 -0.87 30.67 -2.62
CA GLU A 739 -2.16 31.28 -2.25
C GLU A 739 -2.65 30.79 -0.87
N ALA A 740 -2.46 29.47 -0.57
CA ALA A 740 -2.92 28.92 0.71
C ALA A 740 -2.16 29.51 1.90
N LEU A 741 -0.85 29.71 1.78
CA LEU A 741 -0.03 30.34 2.81
C LEU A 741 -0.33 31.83 2.96
N ASP A 742 -0.63 32.54 1.85
CA ASP A 742 -1.05 33.93 1.89
C ASP A 742 -2.40 34.09 2.60
N GLU A 743 -3.33 33.17 2.42
CA GLU A 743 -4.59 33.18 3.16
C GLU A 743 -4.41 32.88 4.66
N ILE A 744 -3.46 32.04 5.04
CA ILE A 744 -3.06 31.89 6.45
C ILE A 744 -2.47 33.19 6.99
N ARG A 745 -1.64 33.91 6.21
CA ARG A 745 -1.09 35.21 6.60
C ARG A 745 -2.20 36.23 6.85
N ASN A 746 -3.24 36.28 5.98
CA ASN A 746 -4.42 37.12 6.18
C ASN A 746 -5.13 36.84 7.52
N TYR A 747 -5.26 35.56 7.93
CA TYR A 747 -5.82 35.18 9.23
C TYR A 747 -4.91 35.58 10.40
N ILE A 748 -3.59 35.56 10.24
CA ILE A 748 -2.65 35.99 11.29
C ILE A 748 -2.72 37.51 11.47
N GLU A 749 -2.78 38.27 10.38
CA GLU A 749 -2.82 39.73 10.39
C GLU A 749 -4.18 40.28 10.87
N ASP A 750 -5.25 39.62 10.46
CA ASP A 750 -6.62 39.99 10.85
C ASP A 750 -7.42 38.77 11.36
N PRO A 751 -7.47 38.51 12.66
CA PRO A 751 -8.28 37.42 13.22
C PRO A 751 -9.77 37.49 12.90
N GLY A 752 -10.26 38.66 12.49
CA GLY A 752 -11.65 38.89 12.03
C GLY A 752 -11.86 38.62 10.55
N TYR A 753 -10.80 38.23 9.82
CA TYR A 753 -10.86 37.98 8.38
C TYR A 753 -11.98 36.98 8.02
N MET A 754 -12.93 37.41 7.18
CA MET A 754 -14.09 36.63 6.75
C MET A 754 -14.98 36.10 7.90
N LEU A 755 -14.89 36.62 9.12
CA LEU A 755 -15.58 36.03 10.30
C LEU A 755 -17.10 35.94 10.12
N ALA A 756 -17.75 37.02 9.65
CA ALA A 756 -19.21 37.04 9.48
C ALA A 756 -19.68 36.04 8.43
N GLU A 757 -18.96 35.92 7.31
CA GLU A 757 -19.29 34.97 6.23
C GLU A 757 -19.08 33.55 6.70
N ARG A 758 -18.00 33.27 7.43
CA ARG A 758 -17.69 31.94 8.01
C ARG A 758 -18.78 31.52 9.00
N GLU A 759 -19.23 32.41 9.88
CA GLU A 759 -20.30 32.14 10.86
C GLU A 759 -21.66 31.90 10.18
N GLU A 760 -21.98 32.63 9.14
CA GLU A 760 -23.23 32.44 8.37
C GLU A 760 -23.22 31.04 7.70
N ILE A 761 -22.12 30.66 7.06
CA ILE A 761 -22.00 29.38 6.40
C ILE A 761 -22.01 28.24 7.42
N LEU A 762 -21.27 28.38 8.54
CA LEU A 762 -21.21 27.37 9.59
C LEU A 762 -22.56 27.07 10.22
N ASN A 763 -23.47 28.08 10.32
CA ASN A 763 -24.82 27.86 10.84
C ASN A 763 -25.65 26.89 9.98
N TYR A 764 -25.36 26.76 8.69
CA TYR A 764 -25.98 25.73 7.85
C TYR A 764 -25.53 24.33 8.21
N TYR A 765 -24.26 24.16 8.56
CA TYR A 765 -23.67 22.86 8.92
C TYR A 765 -23.88 22.49 10.39
N PHE A 766 -23.83 23.49 11.26
CA PHE A 766 -23.95 23.35 12.70
C PHE A 766 -24.87 24.41 13.27
N ASP A 767 -26.09 24.01 13.62
CA ASP A 767 -27.01 24.92 14.29
C ASP A 767 -26.46 25.28 15.67
N GLN A 768 -26.19 26.56 15.89
CA GLN A 768 -25.60 27.06 17.15
C GLN A 768 -26.46 26.79 18.39
N THR A 769 -27.75 26.58 18.21
CA THR A 769 -28.69 26.29 19.32
C THR A 769 -28.75 24.80 19.63
N ALA A 770 -28.31 23.95 18.70
CA ALA A 770 -28.40 22.51 18.77
C ALA A 770 -27.04 21.83 19.11
N ASN A 771 -25.91 22.55 18.90
CA ASN A 771 -24.57 21.99 19.19
C ASN A 771 -24.08 22.51 20.54
N SER A 772 -23.93 21.60 21.49
CA SER A 772 -23.59 21.95 22.88
C SER A 772 -22.83 20.85 23.59
N ARG A 773 -22.27 21.17 24.74
CA ARG A 773 -21.63 20.21 25.64
C ARG A 773 -22.59 19.09 26.10
N GLU A 774 -23.91 19.32 26.04
CA GLU A 774 -24.94 18.39 26.51
C GLU A 774 -25.47 17.48 25.40
N ASP A 775 -24.88 17.49 24.21
CA ASP A 775 -25.40 16.75 23.04
C ASP A 775 -25.61 15.26 23.30
N SER A 776 -24.65 14.60 23.95
CA SER A 776 -24.79 13.18 24.30
C SER A 776 -25.97 12.92 25.23
N GLU A 777 -26.20 13.77 26.24
CA GLU A 777 -27.34 13.69 27.17
C GLU A 777 -28.66 13.94 26.43
N ASN A 778 -28.69 14.98 25.58
CA ASN A 778 -29.88 15.33 24.79
C ASN A 778 -30.28 14.17 23.84
N ILE A 779 -29.29 13.54 23.21
CA ILE A 779 -29.51 12.37 22.35
C ILE A 779 -30.09 11.19 23.17
N VAL A 780 -29.52 10.90 24.34
CA VAL A 780 -30.01 9.82 25.22
C VAL A 780 -31.43 10.13 25.68
N ALA A 781 -31.71 11.34 26.13
CA ALA A 781 -33.03 11.75 26.58
C ALA A 781 -34.08 11.64 25.46
N GLU A 782 -33.74 12.04 24.23
CA GLU A 782 -34.62 11.96 23.09
C GLU A 782 -34.88 10.51 22.66
N ILE A 783 -33.87 9.63 22.68
CA ILE A 783 -34.06 8.19 22.44
C ILE A 783 -35.03 7.59 23.47
N LYS A 784 -34.84 7.89 24.75
CA LYS A 784 -35.75 7.43 25.81
C LYS A 784 -37.15 7.92 25.58
N ARG A 785 -37.32 9.21 25.34
CA ARG A 785 -38.65 9.85 25.07
C ARG A 785 -39.38 9.19 23.91
N ARG A 786 -38.69 8.95 22.76
CA ARG A 786 -39.28 8.31 21.57
C ARG A 786 -39.55 6.83 21.75
N SER A 787 -38.82 6.17 22.63
CA SER A 787 -38.88 4.72 22.83
C SER A 787 -39.83 4.32 23.95
N ASP A 788 -40.41 5.23 24.68
CA ASP A 788 -41.21 4.98 25.90
C ASP A 788 -40.41 4.18 26.94
N ILE A 789 -39.14 4.55 27.21
CA ILE A 789 -38.22 3.92 28.15
C ILE A 789 -37.95 4.89 29.32
#